data_0dee770c0903b5fc18fabd7129701614
#
_entry.id   0dee770c0903b5fc18fabd7129701614
#
_cell.length_a   1.000
_cell.length_b   1.000
_cell.length_c   1.000
_cell.angle_alpha   90.00
_cell.angle_beta   90.00
_cell.angle_gamma   90.00
#
_symmetry.space_group_name_H-M   'P 1'
#
loop_
_entity.id
_entity.type
_entity.pdbx_description
1 polymer ?
#
loop_
_entity_poly.entity_id
_entity_poly.type
_entity_poly.pdbx_seq_one_letter_code
_entity_poly.pdbx_strand_id
1 'polypeptide(L)'
;MKGANLRRLVTFSLVAALATLAGFKLVFYLRVQHELNRHPEDEATPPENIHVLPGFKVELLHSATATEGSWISMTMDPQGRLIVSPQGPGKLLRLTVAGGRLTKTERLDLPCSAAMGLLYASNSLFLDCEGPAGRGIYRAPDQGGTFGTAELLRLMNFSNFEHGPHAIVLGPDGKLYVVAGDFTESPPDVLPASPFRHYADDQLLPRAEDSRGLGVGLQPPGGFVLRMDLDGQNCELFDAGSRNIYSIAFNADGELFGADNDMEWEAGMAWYRPVHISHLVSGGEYGHRQGTGKAPYYDEDTLPSTRDLGLGAPTGVKFPPVQGSFPAAYRDACFVEDWAYGRLFAVHLTPQGASYQATVETVLRGQPLNLTGLEFAGDGSLYFITGGRGTESGLYRLIHTGAAVPDNPKTPRQIAQEDGARAARKLRHQLEVFQCQRDPRACDVIWPNLSSPDRWIRFAARVALENQDVSWWRDRALFETNVEGGLTALLALARCGGRETQPGLLQALHKFPFSGLSQPLALLKLRVLELSFIRQGRPSSDLAESATRTLDPLYPSANEDMNHELCQILLYLQAPDAVAKTVALLEKAPTQEEQTYYVMRLRDITNGWTMDLRRGYLGWFQKKRDHAAHRPELAQYFRDVGLTYNDGISVIPYLENFLDENVATLSAAERQELALYLPKPPPADATPSGRQFVKHWRMADLEPDLGMLQWRRSRARGRNIFREATCQLCHRFDGLGGLVGPDLTAVGSRMAGRDILESILEPSKVLPEQYQNTLLTLRDGNVLEGRVVEENERRLVLMTDLIARSRVEILKPDVKSRRLSRISPMPEGLLDALTETEIWDLIAYLESAGKPASAAPQKN
;
A
#
# COMPACT_ATOMS: atom_id res chain seq x y z
N MET A 1 -47.22 -55.54 -52.68
CA MET A 1 -47.06 -54.10 -52.55
C MET A 1 -46.83 -53.55 -51.09
N LYS A 2 -47.05 -54.29 -50.03
CA LYS A 2 -46.87 -53.78 -48.64
C LYS A 2 -45.40 -53.75 -48.13
N GLY A 3 -44.46 -54.54 -48.71
CA GLY A 3 -43.10 -54.63 -48.28
C GLY A 3 -42.12 -53.49 -48.78
N ALA A 4 -42.46 -52.93 -50.01
CA ALA A 4 -41.64 -51.91 -50.63
C ALA A 4 -41.82 -50.51 -49.95
N ASN A 5 -43.00 -50.22 -49.45
CA ASN A 5 -43.32 -48.97 -48.77
C ASN A 5 -42.72 -48.94 -47.38
N LEU A 6 -42.61 -50.03 -46.68
CA LEU A 6 -42.03 -50.13 -45.34
C LEU A 6 -40.49 -49.92 -45.41
N ARG A 7 -39.82 -50.50 -46.45
CA ARG A 7 -38.37 -50.26 -46.66
C ARG A 7 -38.10 -48.82 -47.04
N ARG A 8 -38.89 -48.13 -47.82
CA ARG A 8 -38.76 -46.73 -48.18
C ARG A 8 -38.95 -45.85 -46.94
N LEU A 9 -39.93 -46.18 -46.09
CA LEU A 9 -40.17 -45.38 -44.85
C LEU A 9 -39.01 -45.55 -43.85
N VAL A 10 -38.48 -46.76 -43.68
CA VAL A 10 -37.29 -47.02 -42.80
C VAL A 10 -36.04 -46.33 -43.33
N THR A 11 -35.84 -46.38 -44.67
CA THR A 11 -34.70 -45.69 -45.32
C THR A 11 -34.79 -44.17 -45.17
N PHE A 12 -36.00 -43.60 -45.33
CA PHE A 12 -36.24 -42.17 -45.17
C PHE A 12 -36.05 -41.73 -43.74
N SER A 13 -36.50 -42.50 -42.75
CA SER A 13 -36.29 -42.23 -41.32
C SER A 13 -34.82 -42.34 -40.92
N LEU A 14 -34.06 -43.29 -41.49
CA LEU A 14 -32.61 -43.42 -41.24
C LEU A 14 -31.82 -42.27 -41.84
N VAL A 15 -32.15 -41.84 -43.05
CA VAL A 15 -31.51 -40.68 -43.69
C VAL A 15 -31.85 -39.39 -42.95
N ALA A 16 -33.09 -39.21 -42.50
CA ALA A 16 -33.46 -38.06 -41.65
C ALA A 16 -32.73 -38.05 -40.32
N ALA A 17 -32.63 -39.22 -39.67
CA ALA A 17 -31.86 -39.32 -38.39
C ALA A 17 -30.37 -39.04 -38.57
N LEU A 18 -29.77 -39.56 -39.68
CA LEU A 18 -28.38 -39.27 -40.02
C LEU A 18 -28.13 -37.79 -40.35
N ALA A 19 -29.07 -37.17 -41.09
CA ALA A 19 -29.01 -35.74 -41.39
C ALA A 19 -29.15 -34.88 -40.12
N THR A 20 -30.01 -35.28 -39.20
CA THR A 20 -30.14 -34.59 -37.87
C THR A 20 -28.90 -34.77 -37.00
N LEU A 21 -28.30 -35.95 -36.99
CA LEU A 21 -27.05 -36.23 -36.28
C LEU A 21 -25.88 -35.44 -36.90
N ALA A 22 -25.79 -35.37 -38.22
CA ALA A 22 -24.80 -34.59 -38.92
C ALA A 22 -24.97 -33.08 -38.68
N GLY A 23 -26.23 -32.60 -38.67
CA GLY A 23 -26.54 -31.22 -38.29
C GLY A 23 -26.14 -30.89 -36.83
N PHE A 24 -26.47 -31.82 -35.91
CA PHE A 24 -26.03 -31.65 -34.49
C PHE A 24 -24.50 -31.68 -34.35
N LYS A 25 -23.82 -32.57 -35.05
CA LYS A 25 -22.35 -32.63 -35.07
C LYS A 25 -21.75 -31.37 -35.67
N LEU A 26 -22.34 -30.84 -36.73
CA LEU A 26 -21.85 -29.61 -37.40
C LEU A 26 -22.11 -28.39 -36.48
N VAL A 27 -23.27 -28.27 -35.86
CA VAL A 27 -23.57 -27.18 -34.91
C VAL A 27 -22.67 -27.29 -33.65
N PHE A 28 -22.47 -28.50 -33.15
CA PHE A 28 -21.55 -28.77 -32.06
C PHE A 28 -20.09 -28.41 -32.45
N TYR A 29 -19.64 -28.83 -33.63
CA TYR A 29 -18.31 -28.53 -34.17
C TYR A 29 -18.13 -27.02 -34.40
N LEU A 30 -19.12 -26.32 -34.98
CA LEU A 30 -19.09 -24.88 -35.16
C LEU A 30 -19.11 -24.12 -33.83
N ARG A 31 -19.84 -24.64 -32.82
CA ARG A 31 -19.87 -24.06 -31.48
C ARG A 31 -18.55 -24.28 -30.75
N VAL A 32 -17.97 -25.47 -30.86
CA VAL A 32 -16.64 -25.79 -30.32
C VAL A 32 -15.57 -24.97 -31.02
N GLN A 33 -15.63 -24.83 -32.37
CA GLN A 33 -14.69 -23.95 -33.12
C GLN A 33 -14.90 -22.47 -32.78
N HIS A 34 -16.13 -22.04 -32.52
CA HIS A 34 -16.38 -20.66 -32.06
C HIS A 34 -15.89 -20.42 -30.66
N GLU A 35 -16.04 -21.42 -29.74
CA GLU A 35 -15.48 -21.34 -28.39
C GLU A 35 -13.96 -21.56 -28.33
N LEU A 36 -13.39 -22.36 -29.26
CA LEU A 36 -11.94 -22.52 -29.40
C LEU A 36 -11.24 -21.31 -30.05
N ASN A 37 -11.97 -20.56 -30.91
CA ASN A 37 -11.47 -19.32 -31.50
C ASN A 37 -11.76 -18.08 -30.63
N ARG A 38 -12.52 -18.21 -29.55
CA ARG A 38 -12.54 -17.24 -28.45
C ARG A 38 -11.36 -17.57 -27.56
N HIS A 39 -10.43 -16.66 -27.45
CA HIS A 39 -9.47 -16.61 -26.33
C HIS A 39 -10.14 -15.81 -25.20
N PRO A 40 -10.89 -16.46 -24.28
CA PRO A 40 -11.57 -15.75 -23.17
C PRO A 40 -10.57 -15.02 -22.28
N GLU A 41 -9.29 -15.35 -22.41
CA GLU A 41 -8.19 -14.84 -21.60
C GLU A 41 -7.55 -13.57 -22.16
N ASP A 42 -7.88 -13.21 -23.40
CA ASP A 42 -7.49 -11.91 -23.99
C ASP A 42 -8.59 -10.84 -23.81
N GLU A 43 -9.68 -11.17 -23.14
CA GLU A 43 -10.80 -10.27 -22.93
C GLU A 43 -10.90 -9.85 -21.45
N ALA A 44 -11.28 -8.62 -21.22
CA ALA A 44 -11.59 -8.11 -19.87
C ALA A 44 -12.68 -8.98 -19.21
N THR A 45 -12.62 -9.11 -17.90
CA THR A 45 -13.53 -9.97 -17.11
C THR A 45 -15.00 -9.74 -17.46
N PRO A 46 -15.72 -10.77 -17.93
CA PRO A 46 -17.11 -10.61 -18.33
C PRO A 46 -18.03 -10.30 -17.15
N PRO A 47 -19.11 -9.50 -17.33
CA PRO A 47 -19.99 -9.06 -16.25
C PRO A 47 -20.60 -10.18 -15.41
N GLU A 48 -20.84 -11.35 -15.97
CA GLU A 48 -21.36 -12.52 -15.28
C GLU A 48 -20.41 -13.12 -14.23
N ASN A 49 -19.11 -12.77 -14.31
CA ASN A 49 -18.09 -13.14 -13.33
C ASN A 49 -17.86 -12.04 -12.28
N ILE A 50 -18.64 -10.95 -12.34
CA ILE A 50 -18.58 -9.85 -11.39
C ILE A 50 -19.83 -9.87 -10.50
N HIS A 51 -19.62 -10.10 -9.22
CA HIS A 51 -20.69 -10.06 -8.23
C HIS A 51 -20.93 -8.61 -7.77
N VAL A 52 -22.18 -8.17 -7.82
CA VAL A 52 -22.60 -6.83 -7.37
C VAL A 52 -23.65 -6.93 -6.28
N LEU A 53 -23.75 -5.89 -5.44
CA LEU A 53 -24.83 -5.78 -4.46
C LEU A 53 -26.21 -5.73 -5.13
N PRO A 54 -27.26 -6.22 -4.46
CA PRO A 54 -28.63 -6.10 -4.97
C PRO A 54 -29.01 -4.65 -5.30
N GLY A 55 -29.62 -4.43 -6.45
CA GLY A 55 -29.95 -3.11 -6.97
C GLY A 55 -28.89 -2.47 -7.83
N PHE A 56 -27.70 -3.06 -7.94
CA PHE A 56 -26.68 -2.65 -8.89
C PHE A 56 -26.57 -3.61 -10.08
N LYS A 57 -26.10 -3.08 -11.20
CA LYS A 57 -25.77 -3.83 -12.41
C LYS A 57 -24.46 -3.32 -12.98
N VAL A 58 -23.57 -4.21 -13.34
CA VAL A 58 -22.35 -3.92 -14.07
C VAL A 58 -22.50 -4.28 -15.54
N GLU A 59 -21.91 -3.49 -16.43
CA GLU A 59 -21.91 -3.71 -17.87
C GLU A 59 -20.47 -3.53 -18.38
N LEU A 60 -19.97 -4.46 -19.19
CA LEU A 60 -18.72 -4.31 -19.94
C LEU A 60 -19.05 -3.58 -21.24
N LEU A 61 -18.46 -2.40 -21.44
CA LEU A 61 -18.71 -1.56 -22.60
C LEU A 61 -17.65 -1.76 -23.69
N HIS A 62 -16.44 -2.14 -23.27
CA HIS A 62 -15.31 -2.37 -24.17
C HIS A 62 -14.25 -3.22 -23.47
N SER A 63 -13.70 -4.18 -24.18
CA SER A 63 -12.47 -4.89 -23.84
C SER A 63 -11.35 -4.31 -24.69
N ALA A 64 -10.29 -3.80 -24.05
CA ALA A 64 -9.22 -3.14 -24.75
C ALA A 64 -8.44 -4.14 -25.62
N THR A 65 -8.03 -3.70 -26.78
CA THR A 65 -7.15 -4.46 -27.66
C THR A 65 -5.69 -4.33 -27.23
N ALA A 66 -4.82 -5.25 -27.61
CA ALA A 66 -3.39 -5.19 -27.35
C ALA A 66 -2.74 -3.86 -27.81
N THR A 67 -3.31 -3.20 -28.83
CA THR A 67 -2.81 -1.90 -29.32
C THR A 67 -3.29 -0.71 -28.50
N GLU A 68 -4.28 -0.88 -27.63
CA GLU A 68 -4.78 0.12 -26.69
C GLU A 68 -4.03 0.04 -25.35
N GLY A 69 -3.39 -1.09 -25.09
CA GLY A 69 -2.53 -1.32 -23.94
C GLY A 69 -3.28 -1.55 -22.62
N SER A 70 -2.53 -1.68 -21.54
CA SER A 70 -3.05 -1.87 -20.17
C SER A 70 -3.28 -0.51 -19.51
N TRP A 71 -4.51 -0.18 -19.14
CA TRP A 71 -4.91 1.15 -18.67
C TRP A 71 -4.65 1.35 -17.17
N ILE A 72 -4.18 2.55 -16.79
CA ILE A 72 -3.76 2.83 -15.41
C ILE A 72 -4.43 4.07 -14.79
N SER A 73 -5.02 4.94 -15.57
CA SER A 73 -5.71 6.14 -15.05
C SER A 73 -6.80 6.61 -15.99
N MET A 74 -7.75 7.36 -15.47
CA MET A 74 -8.91 7.86 -16.19
C MET A 74 -9.34 9.24 -15.69
N THR A 75 -9.86 10.06 -16.62
CA THR A 75 -10.63 11.29 -16.33
C THR A 75 -11.73 11.48 -17.36
N MET A 76 -12.65 12.43 -17.13
CA MET A 76 -13.74 12.74 -18.03
C MET A 76 -13.68 14.20 -18.48
N ASP A 77 -13.88 14.44 -19.78
CA ASP A 77 -13.98 15.79 -20.33
C ASP A 77 -15.41 16.37 -20.18
N PRO A 78 -15.60 17.69 -20.43
CA PRO A 78 -16.92 18.32 -20.29
C PRO A 78 -18.00 17.79 -21.23
N GLN A 79 -17.63 17.08 -22.29
CA GLN A 79 -18.56 16.44 -23.21
C GLN A 79 -18.96 15.03 -22.75
N GLY A 80 -18.47 14.59 -21.57
CA GLY A 80 -18.72 13.27 -21.03
C GLY A 80 -17.92 12.16 -21.73
N ARG A 81 -16.82 12.49 -22.42
CA ARG A 81 -15.92 11.51 -23.03
C ARG A 81 -14.83 11.17 -22.01
N LEU A 82 -14.51 9.89 -21.94
CA LEU A 82 -13.47 9.41 -21.03
C LEU A 82 -12.10 9.55 -21.70
N ILE A 83 -11.10 9.97 -20.92
CA ILE A 83 -9.69 9.98 -21.35
C ILE A 83 -8.98 8.97 -20.47
N VAL A 84 -8.30 7.99 -21.08
CA VAL A 84 -7.56 6.94 -20.38
C VAL A 84 -6.10 6.93 -20.81
N SER A 85 -5.23 6.57 -19.87
CA SER A 85 -3.80 6.40 -20.14
C SER A 85 -3.41 4.93 -20.07
N PRO A 86 -2.74 4.39 -21.09
CA PRO A 86 -2.10 3.08 -20.98
C PRO A 86 -0.81 3.17 -20.17
N GLN A 87 -0.42 2.06 -19.56
CA GLN A 87 0.89 1.89 -18.95
C GLN A 87 1.98 1.85 -20.04
N GLY A 88 3.10 2.52 -19.80
CA GLY A 88 4.24 2.54 -20.73
C GLY A 88 4.06 3.53 -21.89
N PRO A 89 4.78 3.37 -23.00
CA PRO A 89 4.95 4.40 -24.05
C PRO A 89 3.75 4.58 -24.99
N GLY A 90 2.56 4.12 -24.64
CA GLY A 90 1.34 4.27 -25.44
C GLY A 90 0.77 5.69 -25.44
N LYS A 91 0.05 6.08 -26.50
CA LYS A 91 -0.71 7.34 -26.53
C LYS A 91 -1.96 7.26 -25.67
N LEU A 92 -2.34 8.36 -25.04
CA LEU A 92 -3.63 8.48 -24.37
C LEU A 92 -4.76 8.26 -25.36
N LEU A 93 -5.85 7.69 -24.86
CA LEU A 93 -7.05 7.42 -25.67
C LEU A 93 -8.22 8.26 -25.14
N ARG A 94 -9.08 8.69 -26.06
CA ARG A 94 -10.37 9.31 -25.74
C ARG A 94 -11.49 8.39 -26.21
N LEU A 95 -12.34 8.01 -25.28
CA LEU A 95 -13.42 7.05 -25.45
C LEU A 95 -14.77 7.77 -25.43
N THR A 96 -15.57 7.61 -26.48
CA THR A 96 -16.93 8.17 -26.54
C THR A 96 -17.93 7.05 -26.31
N VAL A 97 -18.71 7.17 -25.24
CA VAL A 97 -19.80 6.25 -24.90
C VAL A 97 -21.12 6.90 -25.25
N ALA A 98 -21.95 6.22 -26.03
CA ALA A 98 -23.31 6.66 -26.35
C ALA A 98 -24.26 5.46 -26.38
N GLY A 99 -25.47 5.64 -25.83
CA GLY A 99 -26.48 4.57 -25.77
C GLY A 99 -25.99 3.31 -25.03
N GLY A 100 -25.11 3.47 -24.04
CA GLY A 100 -24.55 2.36 -23.25
C GLY A 100 -23.53 1.50 -24.01
N ARG A 101 -22.89 2.04 -25.03
CA ARG A 101 -21.84 1.34 -25.82
C ARG A 101 -20.71 2.29 -26.16
N LEU A 102 -19.51 1.78 -26.25
CA LEU A 102 -18.39 2.50 -26.85
C LEU A 102 -18.65 2.69 -28.35
N THR A 103 -18.67 3.94 -28.80
CA THR A 103 -18.96 4.30 -30.20
C THR A 103 -17.75 4.83 -30.94
N LYS A 104 -16.73 5.32 -30.22
CA LYS A 104 -15.53 5.86 -30.85
C LYS A 104 -14.36 5.78 -29.87
N THR A 105 -13.19 5.37 -30.36
CA THR A 105 -11.89 5.46 -29.71
C THR A 105 -10.98 6.38 -30.54
N GLU A 106 -10.38 7.38 -29.90
CA GLU A 106 -9.46 8.34 -30.54
C GLU A 106 -8.12 8.35 -29.80
N ARG A 107 -7.03 8.26 -30.54
CA ARG A 107 -5.68 8.50 -29.96
C ARG A 107 -5.42 9.99 -29.89
N LEU A 108 -5.10 10.48 -28.69
CA LEU A 108 -4.78 11.88 -28.50
C LEU A 108 -3.36 12.18 -29.00
N ASP A 109 -3.21 13.28 -29.73
CA ASP A 109 -1.90 13.71 -30.22
C ASP A 109 -1.22 14.59 -29.17
N LEU A 110 -0.81 13.96 -28.06
CA LEU A 110 -0.03 14.57 -27.00
C LEU A 110 1.28 13.81 -26.85
N PRO A 111 2.42 14.53 -26.66
CA PRO A 111 3.72 13.91 -26.43
C PRO A 111 3.88 13.47 -24.96
N CYS A 112 2.85 12.87 -24.41
CA CYS A 112 2.76 12.39 -23.03
C CYS A 112 2.35 10.92 -23.03
N SER A 113 2.93 10.14 -22.14
CA SER A 113 2.63 8.71 -21.98
C SER A 113 2.72 8.28 -20.52
N ALA A 114 2.22 7.10 -20.21
CA ALA A 114 2.24 6.51 -18.87
C ALA A 114 1.75 7.50 -17.81
N ALA A 115 0.64 8.18 -18.07
CA ALA A 115 0.09 9.14 -17.11
C ALA A 115 -0.57 8.39 -15.95
N MET A 116 0.02 8.53 -14.76
CA MET A 116 -0.51 7.98 -13.51
C MET A 116 -1.64 8.84 -12.96
N GLY A 117 -1.61 10.14 -13.21
CA GLY A 117 -2.63 11.10 -12.83
C GLY A 117 -3.21 11.82 -14.05
N LEU A 118 -4.53 11.88 -14.13
CA LEU A 118 -5.28 12.63 -15.15
C LEU A 118 -6.36 13.49 -14.49
N LEU A 119 -6.42 14.76 -14.87
CA LEU A 119 -7.47 15.68 -14.45
C LEU A 119 -7.87 16.60 -15.59
N TYR A 120 -9.13 16.62 -15.96
CA TYR A 120 -9.67 17.69 -16.79
C TYR A 120 -10.27 18.78 -15.90
N ALA A 121 -9.67 19.95 -15.92
CA ALA A 121 -10.14 21.10 -15.16
C ALA A 121 -9.73 22.41 -15.84
N SER A 122 -10.46 23.50 -15.59
CA SER A 122 -10.09 24.86 -16.06
C SER A 122 -9.71 24.90 -17.55
N ASN A 123 -10.51 24.21 -18.38
CA ASN A 123 -10.30 24.10 -19.83
C ASN A 123 -8.90 23.60 -20.22
N SER A 124 -8.38 22.65 -19.44
CA SER A 124 -7.07 22.03 -19.67
C SER A 124 -7.09 20.59 -19.18
N LEU A 125 -6.26 19.75 -19.79
CA LEU A 125 -5.90 18.44 -19.27
C LEU A 125 -4.59 18.59 -18.48
N PHE A 126 -4.63 18.22 -17.20
CA PHE A 126 -3.46 18.08 -16.34
C PHE A 126 -3.05 16.62 -16.29
N LEU A 127 -1.75 16.37 -16.35
CA LEU A 127 -1.18 15.03 -16.44
C LEU A 127 0.03 14.91 -15.52
N ASP A 128 0.08 13.83 -14.73
CA ASP A 128 1.33 13.33 -14.18
C ASP A 128 1.84 12.23 -15.10
N CYS A 129 2.90 12.51 -15.87
CA CYS A 129 3.28 11.64 -16.99
C CYS A 129 4.77 11.73 -17.36
N GLU A 130 5.18 10.80 -18.21
CA GLU A 130 6.40 10.92 -19.00
C GLU A 130 6.12 11.88 -20.15
N GLY A 131 6.71 13.07 -20.09
CA GLY A 131 6.49 14.14 -21.08
C GLY A 131 7.77 14.60 -21.76
N PRO A 132 7.71 15.66 -22.63
CA PRO A 132 8.84 16.11 -23.44
C PRO A 132 10.07 16.56 -22.67
N ALA A 133 9.88 17.06 -21.45
CA ALA A 133 10.97 17.56 -20.59
C ALA A 133 11.34 16.55 -19.47
N GLY A 134 10.79 15.34 -19.52
CA GLY A 134 10.95 14.31 -18.50
C GLY A 134 9.68 14.04 -17.70
N ARG A 135 9.82 13.32 -16.63
CA ARG A 135 8.69 12.96 -15.74
C ARG A 135 8.26 14.16 -14.90
N GLY A 136 6.95 14.39 -14.86
CA GLY A 136 6.42 15.51 -14.08
C GLY A 136 4.97 15.82 -14.34
N ILE A 137 4.56 16.95 -13.78
CA ILE A 137 3.21 17.49 -13.93
C ILE A 137 3.17 18.40 -15.14
N TYR A 138 2.26 18.11 -16.07
CA TYR A 138 2.05 18.85 -17.30
C TYR A 138 0.64 19.41 -17.38
N ARG A 139 0.46 20.46 -18.17
CA ARG A 139 -0.82 21.06 -18.54
C ARG A 139 -0.92 21.16 -20.06
N ALA A 140 -2.03 20.65 -20.64
CA ALA A 140 -2.35 20.77 -22.05
C ALA A 140 -3.69 21.52 -22.20
N PRO A 141 -3.68 22.79 -22.68
CA PRO A 141 -4.92 23.56 -22.87
C PRO A 141 -5.85 22.92 -23.91
N ASP A 142 -7.16 22.88 -23.62
CA ASP A 142 -8.16 22.41 -24.59
C ASP A 142 -8.46 23.51 -25.62
N GLN A 143 -8.37 23.18 -26.90
CA GLN A 143 -8.59 24.05 -28.06
C GLN A 143 -9.86 23.64 -28.83
N GLY A 144 -10.95 23.39 -28.12
CA GLY A 144 -12.22 23.00 -28.72
C GLY A 144 -12.29 21.52 -29.09
N GLY A 145 -11.72 20.65 -28.27
CA GLY A 145 -11.74 19.21 -28.40
C GLY A 145 -10.42 18.61 -28.92
N THR A 146 -9.44 19.43 -29.21
CA THR A 146 -8.03 19.04 -29.38
C THR A 146 -7.22 19.67 -28.27
N PHE A 147 -6.12 19.04 -27.86
CA PHE A 147 -5.25 19.59 -26.86
C PHE A 147 -4.07 20.33 -27.51
N GLY A 148 -3.72 21.49 -26.94
CA GLY A 148 -2.54 22.24 -27.30
C GLY A 148 -1.23 21.60 -26.80
N THR A 149 -0.13 22.34 -26.91
CA THR A 149 1.17 21.87 -26.42
C THR A 149 1.11 21.56 -24.92
N ALA A 150 1.65 20.40 -24.54
CA ALA A 150 1.81 20.05 -23.14
C ALA A 150 2.94 20.88 -22.51
N GLU A 151 2.58 21.76 -21.59
CA GLU A 151 3.48 22.64 -20.85
C GLU A 151 3.89 21.98 -19.53
N LEU A 152 5.20 21.92 -19.26
CA LEU A 152 5.69 21.42 -17.97
C LEU A 152 5.37 22.43 -16.87
N LEU A 153 4.62 22.01 -15.86
CA LEU A 153 4.40 22.78 -14.63
C LEU A 153 5.50 22.50 -13.61
N ARG A 154 5.86 21.21 -13.44
CA ARG A 154 6.82 20.80 -12.43
C ARG A 154 7.47 19.45 -12.78
N LEU A 155 8.79 19.38 -12.69
CA LEU A 155 9.52 18.10 -12.70
C LEU A 155 9.36 17.40 -11.34
N MET A 156 9.22 16.09 -11.36
CA MET A 156 9.12 15.25 -10.17
C MET A 156 10.21 14.20 -10.20
N ASN A 157 11.04 14.18 -9.15
CA ASN A 157 12.09 13.18 -8.97
C ASN A 157 11.56 12.03 -8.15
N PHE A 158 11.69 10.82 -8.66
CA PHE A 158 11.36 9.61 -7.92
C PHE A 158 12.21 8.43 -8.39
N SER A 159 12.44 7.50 -7.48
CA SER A 159 13.29 6.34 -7.74
C SER A 159 12.51 5.11 -8.14
N ASN A 160 11.19 5.12 -7.98
CA ASN A 160 10.30 3.99 -8.26
C ASN A 160 8.98 4.50 -8.85
N PHE A 161 8.61 4.02 -10.04
CA PHE A 161 7.42 4.47 -10.75
C PHE A 161 6.11 4.10 -10.05
N GLU A 162 6.05 2.92 -9.42
CA GLU A 162 4.85 2.45 -8.70
C GLU A 162 4.59 3.23 -7.41
N HIS A 163 5.60 3.93 -6.86
CA HIS A 163 5.52 4.82 -5.70
C HIS A 163 5.92 6.25 -6.04
N GLY A 164 5.77 6.61 -7.30
CA GLY A 164 5.97 7.96 -7.81
C GLY A 164 4.81 8.90 -7.49
N PRO A 165 4.73 10.04 -8.18
CA PRO A 165 3.53 10.87 -8.18
C PRO A 165 2.38 10.15 -8.88
N HIS A 166 1.15 10.43 -8.43
CA HIS A 166 -0.05 9.76 -8.89
C HIS A 166 -1.18 10.75 -9.21
N ALA A 167 -2.31 10.69 -8.52
CA ALA A 167 -3.48 11.49 -8.86
C ALA A 167 -3.26 13.01 -8.73
N ILE A 168 -3.92 13.74 -9.60
CA ILE A 168 -4.08 15.20 -9.57
C ILE A 168 -5.56 15.49 -9.38
N VAL A 169 -5.91 16.34 -8.43
CA VAL A 169 -7.30 16.79 -8.23
C VAL A 169 -7.36 18.31 -8.05
N LEU A 170 -8.48 18.90 -8.43
CA LEU A 170 -8.76 20.30 -8.18
C LEU A 170 -9.44 20.45 -6.82
N GLY A 171 -8.83 21.25 -5.94
CA GLY A 171 -9.40 21.58 -4.65
C GLY A 171 -10.52 22.63 -4.71
N PRO A 172 -11.36 22.69 -3.66
CA PRO A 172 -12.40 23.72 -3.56
C PRO A 172 -11.84 25.14 -3.47
N ASP A 173 -10.57 25.28 -3.15
CA ASP A 173 -9.82 26.55 -3.15
C ASP A 173 -9.26 26.95 -4.54
N GLY A 174 -9.56 26.16 -5.58
CA GLY A 174 -9.12 26.39 -6.94
C GLY A 174 -7.65 26.03 -7.21
N LYS A 175 -6.98 25.32 -6.28
CA LYS A 175 -5.61 24.86 -6.41
C LYS A 175 -5.54 23.40 -6.85
N LEU A 176 -4.39 23.01 -7.44
CA LEU A 176 -4.07 21.61 -7.71
C LEU A 176 -3.56 20.94 -6.44
N TYR A 177 -4.04 19.74 -6.19
CA TYR A 177 -3.50 18.80 -5.21
C TYR A 177 -2.94 17.59 -5.94
N VAL A 178 -1.68 17.26 -5.66
CA VAL A 178 -0.95 16.15 -6.30
C VAL A 178 -0.44 15.23 -5.20
N VAL A 179 -0.84 13.97 -5.25
CA VAL A 179 -0.36 12.97 -4.30
C VAL A 179 0.84 12.23 -4.86
N ALA A 180 1.81 11.92 -4.01
CA ALA A 180 3.02 11.20 -4.37
C ALA A 180 3.34 10.13 -3.32
N GLY A 181 3.80 8.96 -3.78
CA GLY A 181 4.28 7.88 -2.93
C GLY A 181 5.66 8.16 -2.33
N ASP A 182 6.05 7.32 -1.38
CA ASP A 182 7.24 7.47 -0.53
C ASP A 182 8.60 7.34 -1.23
N PHE A 183 8.61 6.93 -2.50
CA PHE A 183 9.81 6.95 -3.35
C PHE A 183 9.98 8.25 -4.12
N THR A 184 9.14 9.25 -3.86
CA THR A 184 9.21 10.56 -4.47
C THR A 184 9.97 11.53 -3.56
N GLU A 185 10.94 12.24 -4.13
CA GLU A 185 11.62 13.30 -3.41
C GLU A 185 10.70 14.53 -3.32
N SER A 186 10.64 15.15 -2.12
CA SER A 186 9.96 16.43 -1.98
C SER A 186 10.67 17.48 -2.86
N PRO A 187 9.94 18.23 -3.69
CA PRO A 187 10.56 19.25 -4.53
C PRO A 187 11.36 20.27 -3.70
N PRO A 188 12.56 20.65 -4.14
CA PRO A 188 13.43 21.52 -3.35
C PRO A 188 12.92 22.96 -3.23
N ASP A 189 11.95 23.34 -4.05
CA ASP A 189 11.37 24.68 -4.14
C ASP A 189 9.97 24.77 -3.51
N VAL A 190 9.58 23.83 -2.66
CA VAL A 190 8.38 23.99 -1.84
C VAL A 190 8.51 25.20 -0.93
N LEU A 191 7.42 25.94 -0.73
CA LEU A 191 7.42 27.13 0.08
C LEU A 191 7.91 26.83 1.51
N PRO A 192 8.83 27.60 2.06
CA PRO A 192 9.26 27.44 3.45
C PRO A 192 8.12 27.62 4.46
N ALA A 193 7.04 28.26 4.04
CA ALA A 193 5.81 28.45 4.81
C ALA A 193 4.81 27.32 4.63
N SER A 194 5.21 26.18 4.03
CA SER A 194 4.34 25.01 3.90
C SER A 194 3.74 24.60 5.24
N PRO A 195 2.49 24.15 5.28
CA PRO A 195 1.86 23.69 6.53
C PRO A 195 2.62 22.52 7.17
N PHE A 196 3.12 21.59 6.36
CA PHE A 196 3.94 20.47 6.81
C PHE A 196 5.42 20.77 6.61
N ARG A 197 6.20 20.93 7.69
CA ARG A 197 7.62 21.31 7.61
C ARG A 197 8.52 20.82 8.75
N HIS A 198 7.98 20.46 9.91
CA HIS A 198 8.77 20.01 11.05
C HIS A 198 8.81 18.47 11.13
N TYR A 199 9.35 17.83 10.08
CA TYR A 199 9.44 16.36 10.00
C TYR A 199 10.86 15.86 10.24
N ALA A 200 10.95 14.64 10.76
CA ALA A 200 12.17 13.87 10.90
C ALA A 200 11.82 12.38 10.95
N ASP A 201 12.80 11.51 11.14
CA ASP A 201 12.56 10.07 11.27
C ASP A 201 11.80 9.73 12.56
N ASP A 202 12.02 10.52 13.63
CA ASP A 202 11.33 10.46 14.92
C ASP A 202 11.35 9.08 15.60
N GLN A 203 12.45 8.35 15.43
CA GLN A 203 12.72 7.05 16.04
C GLN A 203 13.76 7.21 17.17
N LEU A 204 13.41 6.83 18.41
CA LEU A 204 14.31 6.90 19.56
C LEU A 204 15.42 5.84 19.50
N LEU A 205 15.06 4.63 19.12
CA LEU A 205 15.98 3.54 18.77
C LEU A 205 16.01 3.36 17.25
N PRO A 206 17.14 2.96 16.66
CA PRO A 206 17.24 2.80 15.21
C PRO A 206 16.14 1.90 14.66
N ARG A 207 15.48 2.31 13.59
CA ARG A 207 14.59 1.44 12.83
C ARG A 207 15.41 0.36 12.12
N ALA A 208 14.82 -0.80 11.89
CA ALA A 208 15.35 -1.76 10.94
C ALA A 208 14.81 -1.43 9.54
N GLU A 209 15.68 -1.54 8.55
CA GLU A 209 15.32 -1.40 7.14
C GLU A 209 14.45 -2.58 6.71
N ASP A 210 13.71 -2.42 5.59
CA ASP A 210 12.90 -3.51 5.04
C ASP A 210 13.78 -4.74 4.79
N SER A 211 13.38 -5.87 5.34
CA SER A 211 14.18 -7.12 5.32
C SER A 211 14.43 -7.67 3.92
N ARG A 212 13.72 -7.19 2.92
CA ARG A 212 13.83 -7.55 1.50
C ARG A 212 14.50 -6.45 0.68
N GLY A 213 14.89 -5.34 1.31
CA GLY A 213 15.57 -4.23 0.68
C GLY A 213 14.68 -3.22 -0.04
N LEU A 214 13.36 -3.24 0.21
CA LEU A 214 12.47 -2.23 -0.38
C LEU A 214 12.65 -0.89 0.33
N GLY A 215 12.93 0.17 -0.43
CA GLY A 215 13.04 1.52 0.10
C GLY A 215 14.16 1.75 1.08
N VAL A 216 15.22 0.92 1.04
CA VAL A 216 16.41 1.09 1.87
C VAL A 216 17.05 2.45 1.62
N GLY A 217 17.32 3.19 2.70
CA GLY A 217 17.91 4.52 2.66
C GLY A 217 16.95 5.67 2.36
N LEU A 218 15.65 5.41 2.17
CA LEU A 218 14.64 6.47 2.01
C LEU A 218 14.51 7.28 3.29
N GLN A 219 14.51 8.60 3.11
CA GLN A 219 14.41 9.57 4.19
C GLN A 219 12.98 10.10 4.35
N PRO A 220 12.61 10.66 5.53
CA PRO A 220 11.35 11.39 5.68
C PRO A 220 11.17 12.45 4.58
N PRO A 221 9.91 12.81 4.26
CA PRO A 221 8.71 12.64 5.07
C PRO A 221 7.88 11.38 4.81
N GLY A 222 8.23 10.48 3.89
CA GLY A 222 7.36 9.46 3.32
C GLY A 222 6.56 9.99 2.14
N GLY A 223 5.46 9.35 1.75
CA GLY A 223 4.53 9.86 0.74
C GLY A 223 3.84 11.13 1.23
N PHE A 224 3.41 11.99 0.29
CA PHE A 224 2.93 13.33 0.60
C PHE A 224 1.90 13.83 -0.42
N VAL A 225 1.21 14.92 -0.05
CA VAL A 225 0.38 15.71 -0.95
C VAL A 225 1.01 17.10 -1.15
N LEU A 226 1.17 17.50 -2.41
CA LEU A 226 1.51 18.86 -2.78
C LEU A 226 0.24 19.66 -3.07
N ARG A 227 0.22 20.95 -2.71
CA ARG A 227 -0.79 21.92 -3.10
C ARG A 227 -0.13 23.06 -3.85
N MET A 228 -0.65 23.42 -5.04
CA MET A 228 -0.06 24.47 -5.88
C MET A 228 -1.09 25.20 -6.73
N ASP A 229 -0.73 26.35 -7.28
CA ASP A 229 -1.56 27.07 -8.24
C ASP A 229 -1.66 26.31 -9.58
N LEU A 230 -2.65 26.66 -10.42
CA LEU A 230 -2.89 25.99 -11.72
C LEU A 230 -1.72 26.12 -12.71
N ASP A 231 -0.79 27.02 -12.46
CA ASP A 231 0.44 27.22 -13.24
C ASP A 231 1.66 26.52 -12.61
N GLY A 232 1.47 25.74 -11.55
CA GLY A 232 2.52 25.03 -10.83
C GLY A 232 3.32 25.87 -9.85
N GLN A 233 2.98 27.17 -9.69
CA GLN A 233 3.63 28.05 -8.72
C GLN A 233 3.06 27.91 -7.31
N ASN A 234 3.71 28.56 -6.33
CA ASN A 234 3.31 28.55 -4.93
C ASN A 234 3.10 27.14 -4.37
N CYS A 235 4.02 26.22 -4.68
CA CYS A 235 3.95 24.84 -4.27
C CYS A 235 4.21 24.69 -2.78
N GLU A 236 3.28 24.05 -2.08
CA GLU A 236 3.33 23.78 -0.65
C GLU A 236 3.32 22.27 -0.41
N LEU A 237 4.03 21.82 0.61
CA LEU A 237 3.88 20.49 1.17
C LEU A 237 2.67 20.53 2.11
N PHE A 238 1.54 19.98 1.63
CA PHE A 238 0.26 20.06 2.33
C PHE A 238 0.18 19.11 3.52
N ASP A 239 0.51 17.86 3.33
CA ASP A 239 0.61 16.80 4.34
C ASP A 239 1.68 15.77 3.95
N ALA A 240 2.00 14.82 4.85
CA ALA A 240 2.88 13.71 4.53
C ALA A 240 2.77 12.53 5.52
N GLY A 241 3.64 11.54 5.37
CA GLY A 241 3.68 10.36 6.23
C GLY A 241 2.73 9.26 5.79
N SER A 242 2.24 9.28 4.55
CA SER A 242 1.64 8.12 3.89
C SER A 242 2.72 7.21 3.28
N ARG A 243 2.32 6.00 2.86
CA ARG A 243 3.20 5.13 2.10
C ARG A 243 3.04 5.38 0.60
N ASN A 244 1.88 5.03 0.05
CA ASN A 244 1.63 5.11 -1.39
C ASN A 244 0.14 5.28 -1.67
N ILE A 245 -0.35 6.46 -1.43
CA ILE A 245 -1.71 6.83 -1.83
C ILE A 245 -1.74 7.03 -3.34
N TYR A 246 -2.54 6.23 -4.04
CA TYR A 246 -2.66 6.27 -5.50
C TYR A 246 -3.67 7.33 -5.98
N SER A 247 -4.73 7.56 -5.21
CA SER A 247 -5.77 8.54 -5.56
C SER A 247 -6.31 9.25 -4.34
N ILE A 248 -6.70 10.50 -4.55
CA ILE A 248 -7.31 11.37 -3.54
C ILE A 248 -8.58 12.01 -4.10
N ALA A 249 -9.54 12.34 -3.23
CA ALA A 249 -10.76 13.01 -3.64
C ALA A 249 -11.32 13.91 -2.53
N PHE A 250 -11.93 15.02 -2.92
CA PHE A 250 -12.68 15.88 -2.01
C PHE A 250 -14.12 15.42 -1.90
N ASN A 251 -14.65 15.41 -0.67
CA ASN A 251 -16.08 15.21 -0.44
C ASN A 251 -16.86 16.52 -0.66
N ALA A 252 -18.18 16.47 -0.52
CA ALA A 252 -19.06 17.63 -0.68
C ALA A 252 -18.81 18.75 0.34
N ASP A 253 -18.22 18.44 1.50
CA ASP A 253 -17.85 19.43 2.53
C ASP A 253 -16.49 20.09 2.23
N GLY A 254 -15.78 19.70 1.17
CA GLY A 254 -14.46 20.21 0.81
C GLY A 254 -13.32 19.57 1.61
N GLU A 255 -13.55 18.41 2.21
CA GLU A 255 -12.54 17.64 2.96
C GLU A 255 -11.89 16.58 2.08
N LEU A 256 -10.56 16.44 2.16
CA LEU A 256 -9.78 15.56 1.31
C LEU A 256 -9.60 14.17 1.93
N PHE A 257 -9.75 13.12 1.11
CA PHE A 257 -9.54 11.73 1.50
C PHE A 257 -8.63 11.02 0.53
N GLY A 258 -7.86 10.04 1.05
CA GLY A 258 -7.02 9.15 0.26
C GLY A 258 -6.98 7.77 0.88
N ALA A 259 -6.78 6.75 0.05
CA ALA A 259 -6.60 5.38 0.52
C ALA A 259 -5.14 4.98 0.37
N ASP A 260 -4.50 4.56 1.48
CA ASP A 260 -3.09 4.19 1.52
C ASP A 260 -2.91 2.67 1.44
N ASN A 261 -1.84 2.27 0.78
CA ASN A 261 -1.47 0.87 0.58
C ASN A 261 -0.87 0.26 1.85
N ASP A 262 -1.16 -1.02 2.06
CA ASP A 262 -0.50 -1.84 3.06
C ASP A 262 0.84 -2.42 2.55
N MET A 263 1.48 -3.16 3.44
CA MET A 263 2.60 -4.04 3.12
C MET A 263 2.21 -5.45 3.61
N GLU A 264 1.34 -6.14 2.85
CA GLU A 264 0.81 -7.46 3.21
C GLU A 264 1.90 -8.47 3.55
N TRP A 265 3.09 -8.29 3.00
CA TRP A 265 4.26 -9.11 3.32
C TRP A 265 4.83 -8.89 4.72
N GLU A 266 4.37 -7.87 5.46
CA GLU A 266 4.70 -7.66 6.87
C GLU A 266 3.60 -8.15 7.84
N ALA A 267 2.51 -8.74 7.33
CA ALA A 267 1.44 -9.27 8.17
C ALA A 267 2.00 -10.26 9.20
N GLY A 268 1.67 -10.06 10.47
CA GLY A 268 2.23 -10.80 11.61
C GLY A 268 3.40 -10.11 12.33
N MET A 269 3.83 -8.94 11.86
CA MET A 269 4.82 -8.10 12.55
C MET A 269 4.14 -6.97 13.34
N ALA A 270 4.80 -6.50 14.40
CA ALA A 270 4.27 -5.46 15.29
C ALA A 270 3.90 -4.15 14.59
N TRP A 271 4.61 -3.80 13.52
CA TRP A 271 4.44 -2.56 12.76
C TRP A 271 3.58 -2.72 11.50
N TYR A 272 2.98 -3.88 11.26
CA TYR A 272 2.08 -4.07 10.12
C TYR A 272 0.89 -3.11 10.20
N ARG A 273 0.59 -2.44 9.10
CA ARG A 273 -0.59 -1.61 8.92
C ARG A 273 -1.39 -2.12 7.73
N PRO A 274 -2.72 -2.31 7.87
CA PRO A 274 -3.59 -2.69 6.74
C PRO A 274 -3.79 -1.53 5.77
N VAL A 275 -4.32 -1.82 4.59
CA VAL A 275 -4.91 -0.79 3.73
C VAL A 275 -5.94 0.01 4.52
N HIS A 276 -5.89 1.31 4.37
CA HIS A 276 -6.79 2.19 5.12
C HIS A 276 -7.14 3.46 4.32
N ILE A 277 -8.29 4.03 4.64
CA ILE A 277 -8.66 5.37 4.18
C ILE A 277 -8.35 6.40 5.26
N SER A 278 -7.77 7.53 4.86
CA SER A 278 -7.40 8.64 5.72
C SER A 278 -8.09 9.93 5.30
N HIS A 279 -8.49 10.73 6.28
CA HIS A 279 -8.87 12.12 6.11
C HIS A 279 -7.59 12.95 6.07
N LEU A 280 -7.25 13.51 4.91
CA LEU A 280 -6.03 14.25 4.65
C LEU A 280 -6.24 15.72 4.98
N VAL A 281 -5.47 16.25 5.93
CA VAL A 281 -5.65 17.63 6.44
C VAL A 281 -4.36 18.41 6.35
N SER A 282 -4.47 19.72 6.29
CA SER A 282 -3.32 20.64 6.27
C SER A 282 -2.36 20.37 7.44
N GLY A 283 -1.08 20.18 7.13
CA GLY A 283 -0.05 19.84 8.12
C GLY A 283 -0.15 18.43 8.69
N GLY A 284 -0.97 17.55 8.08
CA GLY A 284 -1.20 16.16 8.52
C GLY A 284 0.08 15.32 8.50
N GLU A 285 0.30 14.49 9.54
CA GLU A 285 1.34 13.47 9.61
C GLU A 285 0.69 12.11 9.84
N TYR A 286 0.90 11.15 8.90
CA TYR A 286 0.25 9.84 8.94
C TYR A 286 1.20 8.72 9.39
N GLY A 287 2.43 9.08 9.75
CA GLY A 287 3.35 8.25 10.52
C GLY A 287 3.99 7.08 9.77
N HIS A 288 3.99 7.06 8.43
CA HIS A 288 4.75 6.06 7.68
C HIS A 288 6.21 6.46 7.55
N ARG A 289 7.09 5.52 7.86
CA ARG A 289 8.51 5.49 7.52
C ARG A 289 8.85 4.08 7.05
N GLN A 290 9.86 3.93 6.23
CA GLN A 290 10.27 2.61 5.71
C GLN A 290 10.72 1.65 6.80
N GLY A 291 10.67 0.36 6.50
CA GLY A 291 11.01 -0.70 7.44
C GLY A 291 10.12 -0.69 8.67
N THR A 292 10.72 -0.77 9.86
CA THR A 292 9.99 -0.81 11.13
C THR A 292 9.56 0.56 11.67
N GLY A 293 9.80 1.64 10.90
CA GLY A 293 9.64 3.02 11.37
C GLY A 293 8.21 3.57 11.30
N LYS A 294 7.17 2.75 11.50
CA LYS A 294 5.78 3.17 11.46
C LYS A 294 5.31 3.64 12.85
N ALA A 295 4.86 4.89 12.94
CA ALA A 295 4.37 5.44 14.20
C ALA A 295 3.05 4.76 14.62
N PRO A 296 2.86 4.45 15.90
CA PRO A 296 1.61 3.86 16.37
C PRO A 296 0.45 4.87 16.33
N TYR A 297 -0.78 4.37 16.20
CA TYR A 297 -1.98 5.22 16.10
C TYR A 297 -2.30 6.06 17.34
N TYR A 298 -1.71 5.70 18.50
CA TYR A 298 -1.89 6.46 19.72
C TYR A 298 -0.96 7.68 19.85
N ASP A 299 0.04 7.83 19.01
CA ASP A 299 0.92 9.00 19.00
C ASP A 299 0.14 10.25 18.63
N GLU A 300 0.11 11.23 19.53
CA GLU A 300 -0.66 12.48 19.34
C GLU A 300 -0.06 13.42 18.28
N ASP A 301 1.16 13.20 17.85
CA ASP A 301 1.80 13.93 16.75
C ASP A 301 1.56 13.30 15.37
N THR A 302 0.82 12.20 15.29
CA THR A 302 0.31 11.61 14.04
C THR A 302 -1.21 11.57 14.02
N LEU A 303 -1.80 11.36 12.85
CA LEU A 303 -3.24 11.24 12.68
C LEU A 303 -3.62 9.79 12.36
N PRO A 304 -4.69 9.27 12.99
CA PRO A 304 -5.15 7.92 12.73
C PRO A 304 -5.88 7.81 11.38
N SER A 305 -5.95 6.59 10.84
CA SER A 305 -6.84 6.27 9.74
C SER A 305 -8.31 6.55 10.09
N THR A 306 -9.11 6.91 9.09
CA THR A 306 -10.56 7.00 9.23
C THR A 306 -11.19 5.61 9.31
N ARG A 307 -10.65 4.66 8.53
CA ARG A 307 -11.07 3.26 8.54
C ARG A 307 -10.04 2.34 7.88
N ASP A 308 -9.78 1.20 8.53
CA ASP A 308 -8.99 0.12 7.94
C ASP A 308 -9.86 -0.73 7.00
N LEU A 309 -9.31 -1.08 5.83
CA LEU A 309 -9.95 -1.85 4.77
C LEU A 309 -9.39 -3.29 4.67
N GLY A 310 -8.37 -3.63 5.43
CA GLY A 310 -7.74 -4.93 5.45
C GLY A 310 -6.65 -5.09 4.40
N LEU A 311 -6.52 -6.29 3.79
CA LEU A 311 -5.57 -6.55 2.71
C LEU A 311 -6.04 -5.91 1.41
N GLY A 312 -5.13 -5.40 0.58
CA GLY A 312 -5.48 -4.85 -0.73
C GLY A 312 -4.38 -4.02 -1.37
N ALA A 313 -4.73 -3.40 -2.51
CA ALA A 313 -3.93 -2.38 -3.18
C ALA A 313 -4.91 -1.32 -3.72
N PRO A 314 -5.24 -0.30 -2.92
CA PRO A 314 -6.21 0.72 -3.33
C PRO A 314 -5.66 1.56 -4.48
N THR A 315 -6.52 1.87 -5.44
CA THR A 315 -6.19 2.66 -6.63
C THR A 315 -7.08 3.89 -6.75
N GLY A 316 -8.28 3.77 -7.31
CA GLY A 316 -9.18 4.89 -7.49
C GLY A 316 -9.93 5.27 -6.20
N VAL A 317 -10.09 6.58 -5.99
CA VAL A 317 -10.88 7.16 -4.88
C VAL A 317 -11.76 8.26 -5.44
N LYS A 318 -13.09 8.18 -5.27
CA LYS A 318 -14.05 9.19 -5.77
C LYS A 318 -15.28 9.28 -4.88
N PHE A 319 -15.86 10.48 -4.85
CA PHE A 319 -17.20 10.72 -4.31
C PHE A 319 -18.21 10.91 -5.44
N PRO A 320 -19.45 10.41 -5.29
CA PRO A 320 -20.51 10.68 -6.24
C PRO A 320 -20.83 12.18 -6.32
N PRO A 321 -21.29 12.68 -7.47
CA PRO A 321 -21.77 14.06 -7.57
C PRO A 321 -23.02 14.23 -6.70
N VAL A 322 -23.14 15.39 -6.08
CA VAL A 322 -24.28 15.74 -5.20
C VAL A 322 -25.64 15.59 -5.94
N GLN A 323 -25.63 15.84 -7.25
CA GLN A 323 -26.80 15.65 -8.12
C GLN A 323 -26.50 14.47 -9.06
N GLY A 324 -27.23 13.36 -8.91
CA GLY A 324 -27.02 12.17 -9.73
C GLY A 324 -28.07 11.09 -9.43
N SER A 325 -28.13 10.05 -10.26
CA SER A 325 -29.05 8.92 -10.13
C SER A 325 -28.60 7.86 -9.11
N PHE A 326 -27.43 8.02 -8.49
CA PHE A 326 -26.97 7.12 -7.44
C PHE A 326 -27.90 7.20 -6.22
N PRO A 327 -28.15 6.07 -5.52
CA PRO A 327 -29.04 6.07 -4.36
C PRO A 327 -28.59 7.05 -3.28
N ALA A 328 -29.54 7.64 -2.58
CA ALA A 328 -29.28 8.58 -1.49
C ALA A 328 -28.31 8.04 -0.44
N ALA A 329 -28.38 6.75 -0.12
CA ALA A 329 -27.47 6.07 0.82
C ALA A 329 -25.98 6.11 0.42
N TYR A 330 -25.68 6.39 -0.84
CA TYR A 330 -24.30 6.41 -1.36
C TYR A 330 -23.80 7.82 -1.69
N ARG A 331 -24.61 8.88 -1.53
CA ARG A 331 -24.23 10.26 -1.92
C ARG A 331 -23.00 10.78 -1.18
N ASP A 332 -22.87 10.40 0.10
CA ASP A 332 -21.75 10.79 0.95
C ASP A 332 -20.70 9.68 1.09
N ALA A 333 -20.82 8.58 0.31
CA ALA A 333 -19.88 7.49 0.35
C ALA A 333 -18.66 7.78 -0.51
N CYS A 334 -17.48 7.48 0.01
CA CYS A 334 -16.24 7.44 -0.75
C CYS A 334 -16.12 6.08 -1.44
N PHE A 335 -16.08 6.05 -2.78
CA PHE A 335 -15.83 4.84 -3.52
C PHE A 335 -14.33 4.62 -3.62
N VAL A 336 -13.86 3.42 -3.22
CA VAL A 336 -12.45 3.03 -3.20
C VAL A 336 -12.27 1.72 -3.97
N GLU A 337 -11.43 1.74 -4.98
CA GLU A 337 -11.05 0.57 -5.76
C GLU A 337 -9.94 -0.22 -5.09
N ASP A 338 -9.96 -1.53 -5.22
CA ASP A 338 -8.91 -2.45 -4.80
C ASP A 338 -8.43 -3.28 -5.99
N TRP A 339 -7.24 -2.99 -6.45
CA TRP A 339 -6.58 -3.65 -7.57
C TRP A 339 -6.24 -5.11 -7.28
N ALA A 340 -5.81 -5.41 -6.04
CA ALA A 340 -5.24 -6.73 -5.71
C ALA A 340 -6.28 -7.84 -5.64
N TYR A 341 -7.49 -7.54 -5.15
CA TYR A 341 -8.54 -8.54 -4.94
C TYR A 341 -9.83 -8.21 -5.70
N GLY A 342 -9.79 -7.25 -6.63
CA GLY A 342 -10.88 -6.93 -7.54
C GLY A 342 -12.15 -6.49 -6.83
N ARG A 343 -12.05 -5.52 -5.90
CA ARG A 343 -13.18 -5.04 -5.09
C ARG A 343 -13.40 -3.55 -5.30
N LEU A 344 -14.65 -3.14 -5.30
CA LEU A 344 -15.03 -1.74 -5.14
C LEU A 344 -15.76 -1.57 -3.81
N PHE A 345 -15.21 -0.77 -2.94
CA PHE A 345 -15.79 -0.42 -1.65
C PHE A 345 -16.62 0.85 -1.75
N ALA A 346 -17.73 0.91 -1.00
CA ALA A 346 -18.36 2.14 -0.58
C ALA A 346 -18.03 2.37 0.90
N VAL A 347 -17.33 3.45 1.18
CA VAL A 347 -16.94 3.88 2.52
C VAL A 347 -17.88 5.00 2.94
N HIS A 348 -18.86 4.67 3.79
CA HIS A 348 -19.87 5.59 4.28
C HIS A 348 -19.31 6.44 5.42
N LEU A 349 -19.12 7.72 5.16
CA LEU A 349 -18.58 8.68 6.10
C LEU A 349 -19.67 9.26 7.01
N THR A 350 -19.40 9.29 8.29
CA THR A 350 -20.23 9.94 9.29
C THR A 350 -19.41 11.03 9.99
N PRO A 351 -19.81 12.31 9.91
CA PRO A 351 -19.12 13.40 10.58
C PRO A 351 -18.99 13.17 12.09
N GLN A 352 -17.76 13.31 12.62
CA GLN A 352 -17.46 13.18 14.03
C GLN A 352 -16.41 14.22 14.44
N GLY A 353 -16.81 15.21 15.25
CA GLY A 353 -15.91 16.30 15.58
C GLY A 353 -15.36 17.00 14.35
N ALA A 354 -14.08 17.29 14.35
CA ALA A 354 -13.41 17.93 13.20
C ALA A 354 -12.96 16.96 12.11
N SER A 355 -13.41 15.71 12.16
CA SER A 355 -13.12 14.65 11.16
C SER A 355 -14.35 13.75 10.94
N TYR A 356 -14.11 12.47 10.61
CA TYR A 356 -15.12 11.49 10.26
C TYR A 356 -14.78 10.13 10.86
N GLN A 357 -15.80 9.32 11.07
CA GLN A 357 -15.70 7.87 11.20
C GLN A 357 -16.38 7.21 10.02
N ALA A 358 -16.08 5.93 9.75
CA ALA A 358 -16.59 5.27 8.56
C ALA A 358 -17.03 3.83 8.81
N THR A 359 -18.04 3.40 8.03
CA THR A 359 -18.38 1.99 7.80
C THR A 359 -18.13 1.64 6.34
N VAL A 360 -17.89 0.35 6.05
CA VAL A 360 -17.48 -0.11 4.71
C VAL A 360 -18.37 -1.24 4.27
N GLU A 361 -18.78 -1.21 2.99
CA GLU A 361 -19.35 -2.35 2.30
C GLU A 361 -18.68 -2.57 0.95
N THR A 362 -18.67 -3.82 0.47
CA THR A 362 -18.17 -4.17 -0.86
C THR A 362 -19.33 -4.11 -1.86
N VAL A 363 -19.29 -3.15 -2.79
CA VAL A 363 -20.34 -2.92 -3.80
C VAL A 363 -20.24 -3.92 -4.94
N LEU A 364 -19.02 -4.24 -5.39
CA LEU A 364 -18.76 -5.25 -6.39
C LEU A 364 -17.46 -6.02 -6.09
N ARG A 365 -17.37 -7.24 -6.63
CA ARG A 365 -16.19 -8.09 -6.58
C ARG A 365 -16.11 -8.96 -7.83
N GLY A 366 -14.92 -9.03 -8.44
CA GLY A 366 -14.59 -9.92 -9.57
C GLY A 366 -13.17 -10.45 -9.45
N GLN A 367 -12.86 -11.54 -10.15
CA GLN A 367 -11.51 -12.13 -10.14
C GLN A 367 -11.25 -12.88 -11.45
N PRO A 368 -10.20 -12.45 -12.24
CA PRO A 368 -9.42 -11.24 -12.02
C PRO A 368 -10.25 -9.97 -12.30
N LEU A 369 -10.00 -8.89 -11.58
CA LEU A 369 -10.62 -7.59 -11.84
C LEU A 369 -9.69 -6.48 -11.27
N ASN A 370 -8.67 -6.12 -12.01
CA ASN A 370 -7.63 -5.19 -11.61
C ASN A 370 -8.07 -3.75 -11.81
N LEU A 371 -8.86 -3.20 -10.89
CA LEU A 371 -9.41 -1.85 -10.94
C LEU A 371 -8.29 -0.80 -10.89
N THR A 372 -8.32 0.22 -11.75
CA THR A 372 -7.25 1.24 -11.86
C THR A 372 -7.74 2.67 -11.97
N GLY A 373 -9.03 2.91 -12.12
CA GLY A 373 -9.58 4.26 -12.15
C GLY A 373 -11.08 4.28 -12.30
N LEU A 374 -11.73 5.26 -11.69
CA LEU A 374 -13.17 5.44 -11.71
C LEU A 374 -13.57 6.90 -11.91
N GLU A 375 -14.70 7.12 -12.61
CA GLU A 375 -15.30 8.43 -12.82
C GLU A 375 -16.84 8.36 -12.82
N PHE A 376 -17.47 9.35 -12.19
CA PHE A 376 -18.92 9.49 -12.24
C PHE A 376 -19.35 10.31 -13.45
N ALA A 377 -20.30 9.80 -14.21
CA ALA A 377 -20.88 10.52 -15.33
C ALA A 377 -21.99 11.48 -14.89
N GLY A 378 -22.37 12.41 -15.77
CA GLY A 378 -23.44 13.36 -15.50
C GLY A 378 -24.82 12.71 -15.32
N ASP A 379 -25.04 11.49 -15.83
CA ASP A 379 -26.25 10.68 -15.60
C ASP A 379 -26.22 9.95 -14.24
N GLY A 380 -25.12 10.08 -13.48
CA GLY A 380 -24.89 9.45 -12.18
C GLY A 380 -24.44 8.00 -12.25
N SER A 381 -24.20 7.45 -13.44
CA SER A 381 -23.54 6.14 -13.53
C SER A 381 -22.06 6.26 -13.17
N LEU A 382 -21.49 5.17 -12.64
CA LEU A 382 -20.06 5.07 -12.35
C LEU A 382 -19.38 4.30 -13.46
N TYR A 383 -18.42 4.93 -14.14
CA TYR A 383 -17.48 4.26 -15.03
C TYR A 383 -16.25 3.85 -14.27
N PHE A 384 -15.74 2.66 -14.56
CA PHE A 384 -14.45 2.21 -14.05
C PHE A 384 -13.67 1.45 -15.11
N ILE A 385 -12.35 1.43 -14.97
CA ILE A 385 -11.44 0.72 -15.85
C ILE A 385 -10.62 -0.30 -15.07
N THR A 386 -10.16 -1.32 -15.80
CA THR A 386 -9.22 -2.31 -15.29
C THR A 386 -7.91 -2.25 -16.06
N GLY A 387 -6.84 -2.80 -15.49
CA GLY A 387 -5.52 -2.85 -16.13
C GLY A 387 -4.38 -2.78 -15.11
N GLY A 388 -3.25 -2.22 -15.57
CA GLY A 388 -2.02 -2.13 -14.78
C GLY A 388 -1.20 -3.41 -14.82
N ARG A 389 0.12 -3.27 -14.77
CA ARG A 389 1.10 -4.37 -14.82
C ARG A 389 0.93 -5.30 -16.02
N GLY A 390 0.47 -4.74 -17.15
CA GLY A 390 0.30 -5.48 -18.39
C GLY A 390 -0.97 -6.34 -18.48
N THR A 391 -1.82 -6.33 -17.47
CA THR A 391 -3.08 -7.10 -17.47
C THR A 391 -4.10 -6.52 -18.45
N GLU A 392 -5.11 -7.31 -18.83
CA GLU A 392 -6.18 -6.92 -19.74
C GLU A 392 -6.98 -5.75 -19.19
N SER A 393 -7.37 -4.85 -20.09
CA SER A 393 -8.16 -3.69 -19.72
C SER A 393 -9.58 -3.75 -20.24
N GLY A 394 -10.51 -3.34 -19.39
CA GLY A 394 -11.92 -3.17 -19.73
C GLY A 394 -12.45 -1.82 -19.31
N LEU A 395 -13.38 -1.29 -20.08
CA LEU A 395 -14.24 -0.19 -19.68
C LEU A 395 -15.57 -0.74 -19.20
N TYR A 396 -15.90 -0.46 -17.96
CA TYR A 396 -17.14 -0.92 -17.34
C TYR A 396 -18.02 0.26 -16.93
N ARG A 397 -19.31 -0.02 -16.78
CA ARG A 397 -20.28 0.89 -16.22
C ARG A 397 -21.08 0.20 -15.12
N LEU A 398 -21.09 0.79 -13.93
CA LEU A 398 -21.93 0.40 -12.81
C LEU A 398 -23.13 1.35 -12.73
N ILE A 399 -24.35 0.80 -12.75
CA ILE A 399 -25.60 1.54 -12.64
C ILE A 399 -26.44 0.98 -11.50
N HIS A 400 -27.21 1.84 -10.86
CA HIS A 400 -28.24 1.42 -9.92
C HIS A 400 -29.55 1.21 -10.66
N THR A 401 -30.11 0.00 -10.57
CA THR A 401 -31.35 -0.42 -11.23
C THR A 401 -32.49 -0.62 -10.22
N GLY A 402 -32.21 -0.51 -8.93
CA GLY A 402 -33.20 -0.63 -7.88
C GLY A 402 -34.14 0.57 -7.84
N ALA A 403 -35.29 0.41 -7.17
CA ALA A 403 -36.19 1.53 -6.89
C ALA A 403 -35.45 2.60 -6.06
N ALA A 404 -35.69 3.86 -6.37
CA ALA A 404 -35.17 4.95 -5.54
C ALA A 404 -35.72 4.78 -4.10
N VAL A 405 -34.79 4.55 -3.16
CA VAL A 405 -35.14 4.54 -1.75
C VAL A 405 -35.30 6.00 -1.33
N PRO A 406 -36.47 6.42 -0.84
CA PRO A 406 -36.66 7.79 -0.37
C PRO A 406 -35.65 8.11 0.74
N ASP A 407 -35.11 9.33 0.72
CA ASP A 407 -34.31 9.82 1.84
C ASP A 407 -35.15 9.80 3.11
N ASN A 408 -34.70 9.05 4.10
CA ASN A 408 -35.29 9.17 5.43
C ASN A 408 -34.90 10.55 6.01
N PRO A 409 -35.87 11.36 6.48
CA PRO A 409 -35.57 12.64 7.08
C PRO A 409 -34.62 12.43 8.29
N LYS A 410 -33.54 13.21 8.35
CA LYS A 410 -32.59 13.17 9.46
C LYS A 410 -33.32 13.51 10.76
N THR A 411 -33.04 12.76 11.80
CA THR A 411 -33.53 13.08 13.15
C THR A 411 -32.89 14.37 13.67
N PRO A 412 -33.55 15.07 14.61
CA PRO A 412 -32.94 16.26 15.26
C PRO A 412 -31.55 16.01 15.87
N ARG A 413 -31.32 14.78 16.39
CA ARG A 413 -30.02 14.39 16.92
C ARG A 413 -28.93 14.30 15.82
N GLN A 414 -29.28 13.74 14.67
CA GLN A 414 -28.35 13.66 13.53
C GLN A 414 -28.03 15.05 12.99
N ILE A 415 -29.04 15.93 12.86
CA ILE A 415 -28.84 17.31 12.44
C ILE A 415 -27.91 18.04 13.42
N ALA A 416 -28.16 17.94 14.72
CA ALA A 416 -27.32 18.58 15.74
C ALA A 416 -25.88 18.03 15.72
N GLN A 417 -25.68 16.74 15.48
CA GLN A 417 -24.35 16.13 15.34
C GLN A 417 -23.62 16.67 14.09
N GLU A 418 -24.28 16.76 12.97
CA GLU A 418 -23.71 17.30 11.72
C GLU A 418 -23.35 18.79 11.85
N ASP A 419 -24.22 19.58 12.47
CA ASP A 419 -23.95 21.00 12.72
C ASP A 419 -22.77 21.21 13.69
N GLY A 420 -22.69 20.38 14.74
CA GLY A 420 -21.54 20.36 15.65
C GLY A 420 -20.23 19.99 14.94
N ALA A 421 -20.27 18.96 14.11
CA ALA A 421 -19.10 18.52 13.34
C ALA A 421 -18.68 19.58 12.29
N ARG A 422 -19.64 20.23 11.63
CA ARG A 422 -19.36 21.35 10.71
C ARG A 422 -18.70 22.52 11.43
N ALA A 423 -19.16 22.85 12.63
CA ALA A 423 -18.54 23.89 13.44
C ALA A 423 -17.11 23.51 13.87
N ALA A 424 -16.89 22.25 14.23
CA ALA A 424 -15.55 21.74 14.60
C ALA A 424 -14.60 21.77 13.39
N ARG A 425 -15.00 21.35 12.19
CA ARG A 425 -14.20 21.45 10.97
C ARG A 425 -13.88 22.91 10.64
N LYS A 426 -14.87 23.80 10.75
CA LYS A 426 -14.63 25.24 10.55
C LYS A 426 -13.57 25.79 11.51
N LEU A 427 -13.60 25.38 12.78
CA LEU A 427 -12.57 25.78 13.76
C LEU A 427 -11.20 25.22 13.39
N ARG A 428 -11.12 23.95 12.96
CA ARG A 428 -9.89 23.36 12.47
C ARG A 428 -9.31 24.18 11.29
N HIS A 429 -10.11 24.50 10.28
CA HIS A 429 -9.68 25.32 9.15
C HIS A 429 -9.19 26.73 9.57
N GLN A 430 -9.82 27.32 10.60
CA GLN A 430 -9.34 28.58 11.14
C GLN A 430 -7.95 28.46 11.77
N LEU A 431 -7.65 27.33 12.44
CA LEU A 431 -6.32 27.06 12.99
C LEU A 431 -5.30 26.75 11.90
N GLU A 432 -5.70 26.05 10.85
CA GLU A 432 -4.86 25.71 9.70
C GLU A 432 -4.31 26.94 8.96
N VAL A 433 -5.02 28.07 8.98
CA VAL A 433 -4.51 29.33 8.43
C VAL A 433 -3.18 29.75 9.09
N PHE A 434 -3.05 29.53 10.41
CA PHE A 434 -1.84 29.87 11.16
C PHE A 434 -0.67 28.89 10.95
N GLN A 435 -0.92 27.78 10.25
CA GLN A 435 0.17 26.88 9.85
C GLN A 435 1.06 27.51 8.75
N CYS A 436 0.50 28.42 7.94
CA CYS A 436 1.22 29.10 6.87
C CYS A 436 1.55 30.56 7.21
N GLN A 437 0.88 31.15 8.18
CA GLN A 437 1.01 32.55 8.55
C GLN A 437 1.65 32.72 9.93
N ARG A 438 2.67 33.56 10.05
CA ARG A 438 3.28 33.92 11.33
C ARG A 438 2.67 35.21 11.86
N ASP A 439 2.04 35.17 13.01
CA ASP A 439 1.49 36.31 13.73
C ASP A 439 1.58 36.06 15.26
N PRO A 440 2.27 36.91 16.03
CA PRO A 440 2.32 36.72 17.49
C PRO A 440 0.95 36.61 18.17
N ARG A 441 -0.08 37.27 17.61
CA ARG A 441 -1.46 37.20 18.11
C ARG A 441 -2.14 35.85 17.85
N ALA A 442 -1.60 35.07 16.89
CA ALA A 442 -2.11 33.72 16.62
C ALA A 442 -2.00 32.83 17.84
N CYS A 443 -0.96 33.01 18.68
CA CYS A 443 -0.78 32.22 19.90
C CYS A 443 -2.00 32.30 20.85
N ASP A 444 -2.69 33.45 20.91
CA ASP A 444 -3.88 33.60 21.76
C ASP A 444 -5.10 32.84 21.20
N VAL A 445 -5.20 32.72 19.88
CA VAL A 445 -6.25 31.94 19.20
C VAL A 445 -5.95 30.43 19.27
N ILE A 446 -4.69 30.05 19.11
CA ILE A 446 -4.24 28.66 19.10
C ILE A 446 -4.36 28.04 20.51
N TRP A 447 -3.92 28.78 21.54
CA TRP A 447 -3.71 28.26 22.89
C TRP A 447 -4.92 27.55 23.52
N PRO A 448 -6.15 28.11 23.50
CA PRO A 448 -7.33 27.45 24.05
C PRO A 448 -7.63 26.08 23.39
N ASN A 449 -7.18 25.87 22.15
CA ASN A 449 -7.44 24.70 21.35
C ASN A 449 -6.44 23.55 21.57
N LEU A 450 -5.32 23.83 22.28
CA LEU A 450 -4.35 22.80 22.67
C LEU A 450 -4.91 21.81 23.71
N SER A 451 -6.00 22.15 24.40
CA SER A 451 -6.72 21.29 25.33
C SER A 451 -8.11 20.87 24.81
N SER A 452 -8.36 20.99 23.52
CA SER A 452 -9.63 20.56 22.94
C SER A 452 -9.83 19.05 23.15
N PRO A 453 -11.04 18.58 23.51
CA PRO A 453 -11.35 17.15 23.58
C PRO A 453 -11.30 16.48 22.18
N ASP A 454 -11.35 17.26 21.10
CA ASP A 454 -11.22 16.79 19.74
C ASP A 454 -9.76 16.71 19.31
N ARG A 455 -9.26 15.50 19.04
CA ARG A 455 -7.87 15.24 18.64
C ARG A 455 -7.47 16.03 17.38
N TRP A 456 -8.36 16.18 16.40
CA TRP A 456 -8.07 16.87 15.15
C TRP A 456 -7.92 18.38 15.36
N ILE A 457 -8.69 18.96 16.27
CA ILE A 457 -8.52 20.37 16.67
C ILE A 457 -7.21 20.53 17.44
N ARG A 458 -6.89 19.65 18.40
CA ARG A 458 -5.60 19.70 19.13
C ARG A 458 -4.42 19.58 18.17
N PHE A 459 -4.51 18.64 17.22
CA PHE A 459 -3.48 18.45 16.20
C PHE A 459 -3.28 19.71 15.36
N ALA A 460 -4.34 20.29 14.80
CA ALA A 460 -4.27 21.54 14.01
C ALA A 460 -3.70 22.71 14.82
N ALA A 461 -4.12 22.83 16.09
CA ALA A 461 -3.61 23.84 17.02
C ALA A 461 -2.11 23.64 17.31
N ARG A 462 -1.67 22.40 17.53
CA ARG A 462 -0.27 22.07 17.75
C ARG A 462 0.59 22.41 16.54
N VAL A 463 0.19 21.97 15.34
CA VAL A 463 0.93 22.30 14.10
C VAL A 463 0.96 23.80 13.85
N ALA A 464 -0.16 24.49 14.09
CA ALA A 464 -0.19 25.94 14.00
C ALA A 464 0.80 26.60 14.98
N LEU A 465 0.92 26.11 16.24
CA LEU A 465 1.85 26.59 17.25
C LEU A 465 3.31 26.33 16.85
N GLU A 466 3.64 25.13 16.38
CA GLU A 466 4.97 24.75 15.88
C GLU A 466 5.46 25.70 14.78
N ASN A 467 4.51 26.22 13.98
CA ASN A 467 4.79 27.09 12.85
C ASN A 467 4.89 28.56 13.22
N GLN A 468 4.64 28.93 14.50
CA GLN A 468 4.95 30.24 15.05
C GLN A 468 6.38 30.28 15.60
N ASP A 469 6.92 31.48 15.82
CA ASP A 469 8.25 31.64 16.44
C ASP A 469 8.23 31.11 17.88
N VAL A 470 9.12 30.16 18.18
CA VAL A 470 9.19 29.50 19.50
C VAL A 470 9.37 30.51 20.65
N SER A 471 10.06 31.61 20.41
CA SER A 471 10.30 32.66 21.41
C SER A 471 9.01 33.33 21.89
N TRP A 472 7.93 33.29 21.11
CA TRP A 472 6.66 33.94 21.48
C TRP A 472 5.84 33.11 22.47
N TRP A 473 6.04 31.77 22.51
CA TRP A 473 5.20 30.88 23.26
C TRP A 473 5.93 29.87 24.16
N ARG A 474 7.27 29.73 24.03
CA ARG A 474 8.06 28.79 24.82
C ARG A 474 7.80 28.91 26.33
N ASP A 475 7.90 30.12 26.87
CA ASP A 475 7.75 30.33 28.31
C ASP A 475 6.32 30.02 28.78
N ARG A 476 5.31 30.35 27.97
CA ARG A 476 3.92 29.98 28.22
C ARG A 476 3.76 28.45 28.27
N ALA A 477 4.39 27.68 27.36
CA ALA A 477 4.37 26.22 27.38
C ALA A 477 5.03 25.66 28.64
N LEU A 478 6.18 26.22 29.06
CA LEU A 478 6.90 25.76 30.26
C LEU A 478 6.12 26.02 31.54
N PHE A 479 5.27 27.04 31.59
CA PHE A 479 4.49 27.40 32.80
C PHE A 479 3.02 26.95 32.75
N GLU A 480 2.53 26.38 31.63
CA GLU A 480 1.16 25.90 31.53
C GLU A 480 0.83 24.87 32.61
N THR A 481 -0.37 24.97 33.17
CA THR A 481 -0.85 24.09 34.26
C THR A 481 -2.03 23.21 33.87
N ASN A 482 -2.72 23.53 32.79
CA ASN A 482 -3.69 22.63 32.18
C ASN A 482 -2.96 21.38 31.71
N VAL A 483 -3.41 20.21 32.08
CA VAL A 483 -2.70 18.95 31.83
C VAL A 483 -2.60 18.68 30.31
N GLU A 484 -3.73 18.69 29.61
CA GLU A 484 -3.78 18.36 28.19
C GLU A 484 -3.13 19.45 27.33
N GLY A 485 -3.49 20.71 27.58
CA GLY A 485 -2.89 21.86 26.88
C GLY A 485 -1.38 22.00 27.14
N GLY A 486 -0.94 21.72 28.38
CA GLY A 486 0.47 21.75 28.77
C GLY A 486 1.27 20.64 28.08
N LEU A 487 0.78 19.40 28.09
CA LEU A 487 1.45 18.29 27.39
C LEU A 487 1.47 18.51 25.86
N THR A 488 0.38 19.02 25.28
CA THR A 488 0.33 19.34 23.83
C THR A 488 1.31 20.48 23.48
N ALA A 489 1.40 21.52 24.30
CA ALA A 489 2.38 22.62 24.09
C ALA A 489 3.83 22.13 24.27
N LEU A 490 4.09 21.24 25.24
CA LEU A 490 5.41 20.63 25.44
C LEU A 490 5.77 19.68 24.30
N LEU A 491 4.77 18.98 23.70
CA LEU A 491 4.97 18.19 22.49
C LEU A 491 5.46 19.07 21.34
N ALA A 492 4.78 20.21 21.10
CA ALA A 492 5.23 21.19 20.11
C ALA A 492 6.66 21.69 20.41
N LEU A 493 6.97 21.97 21.69
CA LEU A 493 8.31 22.43 22.10
C LEU A 493 9.39 21.35 21.90
N ALA A 494 9.06 20.08 22.12
CA ALA A 494 9.97 18.97 21.84
C ALA A 494 10.26 18.84 20.34
N ARG A 495 9.28 19.15 19.47
CA ARG A 495 9.42 19.03 18.01
C ARG A 495 10.20 20.17 17.36
N CYS A 496 10.05 21.39 17.85
CA CYS A 496 10.64 22.58 17.20
C CYS A 496 11.54 23.44 18.08
N GLY A 497 11.64 23.15 19.39
CA GLY A 497 12.57 23.83 20.30
C GLY A 497 14.00 23.35 20.15
N GLY A 498 14.97 24.25 20.38
CA GLY A 498 16.38 23.88 20.37
C GLY A 498 16.80 23.10 21.64
N ARG A 499 18.03 22.56 21.60
CA ARG A 499 18.61 21.77 22.73
C ARG A 499 18.59 22.49 24.07
N GLU A 500 18.71 23.80 24.04
CA GLU A 500 18.68 24.65 25.23
C GLU A 500 17.34 24.66 25.96
N THR A 501 16.27 24.25 25.28
CA THR A 501 14.93 24.17 25.89
C THR A 501 14.70 22.86 26.65
N GLN A 502 15.49 21.81 26.39
CA GLN A 502 15.29 20.48 26.95
C GLN A 502 15.25 20.44 28.48
N PRO A 503 16.20 21.09 29.25
CA PRO A 503 16.13 21.03 30.69
C PRO A 503 14.84 21.62 31.28
N GLY A 504 14.40 22.78 30.71
CA GLY A 504 13.16 23.42 31.11
C GLY A 504 11.92 22.59 30.76
N LEU A 505 11.91 21.93 29.58
CA LEU A 505 10.85 21.03 29.16
C LEU A 505 10.74 19.84 30.11
N LEU A 506 11.84 19.15 30.41
CA LEU A 506 11.85 17.99 31.29
C LEU A 506 11.42 18.38 32.73
N GLN A 507 11.84 19.55 33.22
CA GLN A 507 11.36 20.07 34.48
C GLN A 507 9.85 20.37 34.46
N ALA A 508 9.33 20.93 33.36
CA ALA A 508 7.89 21.23 33.22
C ALA A 508 7.03 19.96 33.27
N LEU A 509 7.53 18.83 32.74
CA LEU A 509 6.83 17.54 32.80
C LEU A 509 6.61 17.02 34.20
N HIS A 510 7.40 17.45 35.23
CA HIS A 510 7.18 17.07 36.62
C HIS A 510 5.88 17.61 37.22
N LYS A 511 5.31 18.67 36.62
CA LYS A 511 3.98 19.19 37.02
C LYS A 511 2.83 18.20 36.77
N PHE A 512 3.06 17.22 35.89
CA PHE A 512 2.07 16.24 35.46
C PHE A 512 2.48 14.83 35.87
N PRO A 513 2.37 14.43 37.18
CA PRO A 513 2.79 13.11 37.61
C PRO A 513 1.96 12.00 36.98
N PHE A 514 2.58 10.87 36.61
CA PHE A 514 1.90 9.75 35.96
C PHE A 514 0.70 9.21 36.75
N SER A 515 0.75 9.25 38.07
CA SER A 515 -0.34 8.79 38.92
C SER A 515 -1.67 9.54 38.76
N GLY A 516 -1.64 10.73 38.18
CA GLY A 516 -2.82 11.55 37.92
C GLY A 516 -3.27 11.57 36.45
N LEU A 517 -2.57 10.85 35.57
CA LEU A 517 -2.86 10.88 34.13
C LEU A 517 -3.74 9.70 33.69
N SER A 518 -4.68 9.97 32.78
CA SER A 518 -5.30 8.92 32.00
C SER A 518 -4.27 8.27 31.06
N GLN A 519 -4.54 7.05 30.56
CA GLN A 519 -3.63 6.36 29.64
C GLN A 519 -3.25 7.21 28.41
N PRO A 520 -4.17 7.86 27.68
CA PRO A 520 -3.77 8.72 26.54
C PRO A 520 -2.82 9.86 26.94
N LEU A 521 -3.05 10.50 28.08
CA LEU A 521 -2.17 11.57 28.58
C LEU A 521 -0.82 11.05 29.08
N ALA A 522 -0.77 9.84 29.62
CA ALA A 522 0.48 9.18 29.99
C ALA A 522 1.32 8.85 28.75
N LEU A 523 0.70 8.31 27.68
CA LEU A 523 1.33 8.06 26.39
C LEU A 523 1.81 9.37 25.77
N LEU A 524 0.99 10.42 25.74
CA LEU A 524 1.40 11.75 25.27
C LEU A 524 2.63 12.27 26.02
N LYS A 525 2.68 12.11 27.35
CA LYS A 525 3.84 12.51 28.15
C LYS A 525 5.09 11.71 27.79
N LEU A 526 4.97 10.39 27.55
CA LEU A 526 6.08 9.54 27.09
C LEU A 526 6.54 10.00 25.71
N ARG A 527 5.62 10.30 24.79
CA ARG A 527 5.96 10.82 23.45
C ARG A 527 6.70 12.16 23.51
N VAL A 528 6.33 13.05 24.44
CA VAL A 528 7.09 14.31 24.66
C VAL A 528 8.54 14.02 25.10
N LEU A 529 8.76 13.05 25.99
CA LEU A 529 10.10 12.63 26.41
C LEU A 529 10.91 12.08 25.23
N GLU A 530 10.33 11.19 24.47
CA GLU A 530 10.97 10.60 23.29
C GLU A 530 11.41 11.65 22.28
N LEU A 531 10.47 12.51 21.85
CA LEU A 531 10.79 13.54 20.87
C LEU A 531 11.80 14.56 21.40
N SER A 532 11.77 14.85 22.70
CA SER A 532 12.83 15.66 23.32
C SER A 532 14.19 14.95 23.20
N PHE A 533 14.27 13.65 23.48
CA PHE A 533 15.53 12.91 23.38
C PHE A 533 16.01 12.73 21.93
N ILE A 534 15.08 12.62 20.98
CA ILE A 534 15.39 12.50 19.56
C ILE A 534 15.86 13.85 18.99
N ARG A 535 15.04 14.89 19.11
CA ARG A 535 15.22 16.15 18.40
C ARG A 535 16.13 17.15 19.13
N GLN A 536 16.10 17.12 20.46
CA GLN A 536 16.94 18.00 21.29
C GLN A 536 18.20 17.28 21.77
N GLY A 537 18.33 15.98 21.49
CA GLY A 537 19.49 15.17 21.77
C GLY A 537 19.46 14.47 23.15
N ARG A 538 20.44 13.59 23.38
CA ARG A 538 20.51 12.83 24.62
C ARG A 538 20.58 13.77 25.85
N PRO A 539 19.73 13.50 26.88
CA PRO A 539 19.73 14.31 28.10
C PRO A 539 21.07 14.20 28.86
N SER A 540 21.38 15.19 29.72
CA SER A 540 22.53 15.11 30.63
C SER A 540 22.34 13.90 31.58
N SER A 541 23.45 13.43 32.18
CA SER A 541 23.43 12.28 33.10
C SER A 541 22.38 12.44 34.20
N ASP A 542 22.33 13.63 34.84
CA ASP A 542 21.37 13.90 35.96
C ASP A 542 19.93 13.83 35.48
N LEU A 543 19.63 14.37 34.30
CA LEU A 543 18.30 14.30 33.71
C LEU A 543 17.93 12.88 33.26
N ALA A 544 18.89 12.13 32.70
CA ALA A 544 18.70 10.73 32.35
C ALA A 544 18.41 9.85 33.56
N GLU A 545 19.18 10.02 34.64
CA GLU A 545 18.91 9.33 35.91
C GLU A 545 17.56 9.72 36.56
N SER A 546 17.20 10.99 36.50
CA SER A 546 15.90 11.46 36.99
C SER A 546 14.74 10.85 36.18
N ALA A 547 14.85 10.79 34.84
CA ALA A 547 13.88 10.14 33.99
C ALA A 547 13.80 8.65 34.29
N THR A 548 14.94 7.95 34.40
CA THR A 548 14.97 6.53 34.77
C THR A 548 14.31 6.24 36.09
N ARG A 549 14.62 6.99 37.14
CA ARG A 549 13.97 6.83 38.46
C ARG A 549 12.45 7.01 38.42
N THR A 550 11.96 7.84 37.51
CA THR A 550 10.52 8.09 37.35
C THR A 550 9.84 6.99 36.53
N LEU A 551 10.49 6.49 35.48
CA LEU A 551 9.89 5.58 34.49
C LEU A 551 10.06 4.11 34.84
N ASP A 552 11.21 3.72 35.42
CA ASP A 552 11.52 2.31 35.73
C ASP A 552 10.49 1.61 36.65
N PRO A 553 9.92 2.27 37.67
CA PRO A 553 8.84 1.67 38.48
C PRO A 553 7.51 1.45 37.75
N LEU A 554 7.31 2.11 36.58
CA LEU A 554 6.12 1.96 35.75
C LEU A 554 6.24 0.79 34.74
N TYR A 555 7.43 0.22 34.58
CA TYR A 555 7.73 -0.85 33.65
C TYR A 555 8.02 -2.16 34.39
N PRO A 556 7.36 -3.29 34.06
CA PRO A 556 6.28 -3.41 33.10
C PRO A 556 4.93 -2.86 33.59
N SER A 557 4.16 -2.30 32.66
CA SER A 557 2.79 -1.88 32.84
C SER A 557 1.80 -3.02 32.53
N ALA A 558 0.56 -2.90 33.00
CA ALA A 558 -0.54 -3.78 32.58
C ALA A 558 -1.04 -3.47 31.14
N ASN A 559 -0.64 -2.35 30.56
CA ASN A 559 -1.04 -1.90 29.22
C ASN A 559 0.09 -2.08 28.22
N GLU A 560 -0.21 -2.68 27.06
CA GLU A 560 0.74 -2.97 25.99
C GLU A 560 1.38 -1.69 25.42
N ASP A 561 0.58 -0.67 25.08
CA ASP A 561 1.08 0.59 24.51
C ASP A 561 2.07 1.28 25.45
N MET A 562 1.74 1.31 26.78
CA MET A 562 2.64 1.84 27.80
C MET A 562 3.94 1.03 27.88
N ASN A 563 3.88 -0.30 27.73
CA ASN A 563 5.08 -1.13 27.70
C ASN A 563 5.95 -0.84 26.47
N HIS A 564 5.36 -0.59 25.32
CA HIS A 564 6.09 -0.23 24.13
C HIS A 564 6.89 1.05 24.30
N GLU A 565 6.26 2.10 24.82
CA GLU A 565 6.93 3.39 25.02
C GLU A 565 7.97 3.35 26.15
N LEU A 566 7.63 2.73 27.29
CA LEU A 566 8.57 2.56 28.40
C LEU A 566 9.78 1.71 28.01
N CYS A 567 9.56 0.64 27.23
CA CYS A 567 10.62 -0.23 26.71
C CYS A 567 11.68 0.59 25.94
N GLN A 568 11.26 1.31 24.91
CA GLN A 568 12.21 2.02 24.08
C GLN A 568 12.92 3.17 24.82
N ILE A 569 12.21 3.89 25.71
CA ILE A 569 12.84 4.96 26.51
C ILE A 569 13.85 4.39 27.50
N LEU A 570 13.51 3.33 28.24
CA LEU A 570 14.40 2.74 29.26
C LEU A 570 15.62 2.03 28.62
N LEU A 571 15.45 1.38 27.47
CA LEU A 571 16.57 0.82 26.69
C LEU A 571 17.48 1.94 26.20
N TYR A 572 16.94 3.04 25.66
CA TYR A 572 17.72 4.21 25.22
C TYR A 572 18.52 4.85 26.38
N LEU A 573 17.89 4.98 27.55
CA LEU A 573 18.53 5.52 28.74
C LEU A 573 19.51 4.54 29.39
N GLN A 574 19.53 3.27 28.95
CA GLN A 574 20.34 2.18 29.49
C GLN A 574 20.00 1.91 30.99
N ALA A 575 18.71 1.93 31.32
CA ALA A 575 18.25 1.62 32.67
C ALA A 575 18.69 0.20 33.09
N PRO A 576 19.17 -0.02 34.32
CA PRO A 576 19.81 -1.27 34.73
C PRO A 576 19.00 -2.54 34.46
N ASP A 577 17.70 -2.51 34.74
CA ASP A 577 16.82 -3.68 34.62
C ASP A 577 16.01 -3.72 33.32
N ALA A 578 16.21 -2.77 32.40
CA ALA A 578 15.40 -2.65 31.19
C ALA A 578 15.43 -3.92 30.34
N VAL A 579 16.62 -4.49 30.09
CA VAL A 579 16.76 -5.72 29.29
C VAL A 579 16.06 -6.90 29.99
N ALA A 580 16.23 -7.06 31.30
CA ALA A 580 15.63 -8.16 32.05
C ALA A 580 14.10 -8.08 32.02
N LYS A 581 13.53 -6.89 32.24
CA LYS A 581 12.10 -6.65 32.19
C LYS A 581 11.53 -6.88 30.77
N THR A 582 12.27 -6.46 29.73
CA THR A 582 11.86 -6.63 28.33
C THR A 582 11.89 -8.10 27.91
N VAL A 583 12.91 -8.88 28.29
CA VAL A 583 12.95 -10.33 28.04
C VAL A 583 11.81 -11.05 28.77
N ALA A 584 11.50 -10.64 30.01
CA ALA A 584 10.36 -11.22 30.73
C ALA A 584 9.00 -10.90 30.07
N LEU A 585 8.84 -9.72 29.45
CA LEU A 585 7.66 -9.39 28.64
C LEU A 585 7.61 -10.21 27.35
N LEU A 586 8.73 -10.34 26.64
CA LEU A 586 8.84 -11.19 25.44
C LEU A 586 8.36 -12.62 25.73
N GLU A 587 8.73 -13.19 26.87
CA GLU A 587 8.33 -14.55 27.25
C GLU A 587 6.83 -14.69 27.55
N LYS A 588 6.18 -13.61 27.99
CA LYS A 588 4.78 -13.59 28.42
C LYS A 588 3.82 -13.04 27.36
N ALA A 589 4.33 -12.33 26.36
CA ALA A 589 3.52 -11.69 25.34
C ALA A 589 2.63 -12.70 24.61
N PRO A 590 1.30 -12.45 24.51
CA PRO A 590 0.34 -13.44 24.04
C PRO A 590 0.31 -13.59 22.50
N THR A 591 0.72 -12.56 21.75
CA THR A 591 0.67 -12.54 20.29
C THR A 591 2.05 -12.45 19.67
N GLN A 592 2.17 -12.93 18.42
CA GLN A 592 3.41 -12.81 17.64
C GLN A 592 3.78 -11.33 17.43
N GLU A 593 2.80 -10.50 17.16
CA GLU A 593 3.00 -9.07 16.94
C GLU A 593 3.65 -8.40 18.15
N GLU A 594 3.15 -8.66 19.35
CA GLU A 594 3.74 -8.13 20.58
C GLU A 594 5.14 -8.72 20.85
N GLN A 595 5.32 -10.02 20.64
CA GLN A 595 6.62 -10.67 20.80
C GLN A 595 7.66 -10.08 19.86
N THR A 596 7.32 -9.89 18.56
CA THR A 596 8.23 -9.33 17.56
C THR A 596 8.59 -7.88 17.84
N TYR A 597 7.74 -7.12 18.53
CA TYR A 597 8.09 -5.79 19.03
C TYR A 597 9.30 -5.85 19.97
N TYR A 598 9.23 -6.68 21.01
CA TYR A 598 10.33 -6.78 22.00
C TYR A 598 11.60 -7.39 21.38
N VAL A 599 11.45 -8.36 20.48
CA VAL A 599 12.58 -8.93 19.74
C VAL A 599 13.30 -7.85 18.93
N MET A 600 12.55 -7.02 18.21
CA MET A 600 13.10 -5.91 17.43
C MET A 600 13.81 -4.90 18.33
N ARG A 601 13.24 -4.53 19.49
CA ARG A 601 13.84 -3.53 20.39
C ARG A 601 15.11 -4.02 21.08
N LEU A 602 15.27 -5.34 21.24
CA LEU A 602 16.46 -5.95 21.88
C LEU A 602 17.57 -6.32 20.91
N ARG A 603 17.34 -6.27 19.59
CA ARG A 603 18.23 -6.83 18.56
C ARG A 603 19.67 -6.30 18.57
N ASP A 604 19.83 -5.00 18.85
CA ASP A 604 21.12 -4.28 18.78
C ASP A 604 21.61 -3.74 20.14
N ILE A 605 20.89 -4.07 21.22
CA ILE A 605 21.26 -3.66 22.57
C ILE A 605 22.53 -4.42 23.01
N THR A 606 23.51 -3.66 23.49
CA THR A 606 24.81 -4.21 23.93
C THR A 606 24.96 -4.36 25.43
N ASN A 607 24.26 -3.51 26.23
CA ASN A 607 24.39 -3.44 27.67
C ASN A 607 23.20 -4.11 28.38
N GLY A 608 23.38 -4.49 29.66
CA GLY A 608 22.30 -5.03 30.52
C GLY A 608 22.03 -6.53 30.32
N TRP A 609 22.82 -7.24 29.53
CA TRP A 609 22.68 -8.67 29.32
C TRP A 609 23.37 -9.50 30.39
N THR A 610 22.74 -10.59 30.80
CA THR A 610 23.34 -11.74 31.47
C THR A 610 23.27 -12.94 30.52
N MET A 611 24.04 -14.00 30.81
CA MET A 611 23.99 -15.22 29.98
C MET A 611 22.61 -15.85 29.95
N ASP A 612 21.86 -15.80 31.06
CA ASP A 612 20.49 -16.34 31.11
C ASP A 612 19.53 -15.52 30.26
N LEU A 613 19.66 -14.19 30.27
CA LEU A 613 18.86 -13.32 29.39
C LEU A 613 19.18 -13.54 27.92
N ARG A 614 20.47 -13.73 27.57
CA ARG A 614 20.89 -14.09 26.20
C ARG A 614 20.29 -15.44 25.79
N ARG A 615 20.31 -16.47 26.68
CA ARG A 615 19.68 -17.77 26.40
C ARG A 615 18.18 -17.65 26.20
N GLY A 616 17.50 -16.83 27.01
CA GLY A 616 16.06 -16.57 26.88
C GLY A 616 15.74 -15.94 25.51
N TYR A 617 16.44 -14.87 25.14
CA TYR A 617 16.23 -14.15 23.90
C TYR A 617 16.55 -15.02 22.67
N LEU A 618 17.74 -15.62 22.59
CA LEU A 618 18.13 -16.47 21.47
C LEU A 618 17.30 -17.75 21.39
N GLY A 619 16.90 -18.30 22.56
CA GLY A 619 16.02 -19.47 22.64
C GLY A 619 14.61 -19.20 22.11
N TRP A 620 14.12 -17.96 22.13
CA TRP A 620 12.86 -17.59 21.54
C TRP A 620 12.81 -17.91 20.04
N PHE A 621 13.87 -17.60 19.28
CA PHE A 621 13.96 -17.90 17.84
C PHE A 621 13.87 -19.41 17.53
N GLN A 622 14.26 -20.28 18.47
CA GLN A 622 14.19 -21.74 18.28
C GLN A 622 12.84 -22.35 18.66
N LYS A 623 12.13 -21.74 19.62
CA LYS A 623 10.99 -22.41 20.30
C LYS A 623 9.61 -21.93 19.87
N LYS A 624 9.44 -20.73 19.34
CA LYS A 624 8.12 -20.08 19.28
C LYS A 624 7.61 -19.69 17.88
N ARG A 625 8.32 -20.04 16.84
CA ARG A 625 7.92 -19.70 15.47
C ARG A 625 6.53 -20.23 15.06
N ASP A 626 6.07 -21.33 15.67
CA ASP A 626 4.92 -22.09 15.15
C ASP A 626 3.66 -22.03 16.02
N HIS A 627 3.66 -21.29 17.14
CA HIS A 627 2.58 -21.42 18.13
C HIS A 627 2.10 -20.13 18.81
N ALA A 628 2.53 -18.98 18.38
CA ALA A 628 2.00 -17.72 18.92
C ALA A 628 0.61 -17.43 18.34
N ALA A 629 -0.30 -16.92 19.15
CA ALA A 629 -1.55 -16.37 18.65
C ALA A 629 -1.29 -15.08 17.86
N HIS A 630 -2.20 -14.71 16.99
CA HIS A 630 -2.18 -13.45 16.24
C HIS A 630 -3.33 -12.56 16.69
N ARG A 631 -3.21 -11.27 16.41
CA ARG A 631 -4.32 -10.34 16.60
C ARG A 631 -5.53 -10.78 15.77
N PRO A 632 -6.74 -10.85 16.34
CA PRO A 632 -7.92 -11.38 15.66
C PRO A 632 -8.26 -10.70 14.33
N GLU A 633 -7.94 -9.41 14.21
CA GLU A 633 -8.19 -8.59 13.04
C GLU A 633 -7.42 -9.10 11.81
N LEU A 634 -6.19 -9.58 11.99
CA LEU A 634 -5.37 -10.11 10.89
C LEU A 634 -6.05 -11.32 10.23
N ALA A 635 -6.52 -12.26 11.02
CA ALA A 635 -7.22 -13.42 10.49
C ALA A 635 -8.51 -13.03 9.76
N GLN A 636 -9.18 -11.94 10.19
CA GLN A 636 -10.37 -11.42 9.52
C GLN A 636 -10.02 -10.82 8.15
N TYR A 637 -8.98 -10.01 8.05
CA TYR A 637 -8.53 -9.42 6.78
C TYR A 637 -8.24 -10.47 5.71
N PHE A 638 -7.62 -11.59 6.09
CA PHE A 638 -7.39 -12.72 5.18
C PHE A 638 -8.70 -13.39 4.76
N ARG A 639 -9.63 -13.63 5.70
CA ARG A 639 -10.95 -14.21 5.37
C ARG A 639 -11.76 -13.33 4.42
N ASP A 640 -11.68 -12.02 4.56
CA ASP A 640 -12.42 -11.06 3.72
C ASP A 640 -12.01 -11.13 2.24
N VAL A 641 -10.79 -11.59 1.96
CA VAL A 641 -10.31 -11.85 0.61
C VAL A 641 -10.34 -13.33 0.20
N GLY A 642 -10.90 -14.19 1.05
CA GLY A 642 -11.05 -15.62 0.77
C GLY A 642 -9.80 -16.45 1.04
N LEU A 643 -8.84 -15.92 1.82
CA LEU A 643 -7.61 -16.58 2.20
C LEU A 643 -7.65 -17.08 3.65
N THR A 644 -6.82 -18.06 3.95
CA THR A 644 -6.47 -18.42 5.33
C THR A 644 -5.28 -17.57 5.76
N TYR A 645 -5.27 -17.13 7.02
CA TYR A 645 -4.15 -16.38 7.56
C TYR A 645 -2.82 -17.12 7.36
N ASN A 646 -1.82 -16.35 6.96
CA ASN A 646 -0.44 -16.80 6.85
C ASN A 646 0.47 -15.59 7.06
N ASP A 647 1.57 -15.78 7.78
CA ASP A 647 2.57 -14.72 7.98
C ASP A 647 3.03 -14.12 6.66
N GLY A 648 3.23 -12.82 6.65
CA GLY A 648 3.82 -12.11 5.53
C GLY A 648 5.22 -12.65 5.19
N ILE A 649 5.60 -12.61 3.91
CA ILE A 649 6.88 -13.16 3.45
C ILE A 649 8.11 -12.45 4.02
N SER A 650 7.95 -11.27 4.60
CA SER A 650 9.04 -10.51 5.25
C SER A 650 9.28 -10.93 6.71
N VAL A 651 8.34 -11.67 7.34
CA VAL A 651 8.45 -12.05 8.77
C VAL A 651 9.74 -12.82 9.03
N ILE A 652 9.97 -13.89 8.28
CA ILE A 652 11.16 -14.72 8.45
C ILE A 652 12.46 -13.93 8.19
N PRO A 653 12.61 -13.21 7.06
CA PRO A 653 13.77 -12.38 6.82
C PRO A 653 14.04 -11.31 7.90
N TYR A 654 13.00 -10.67 8.45
CA TYR A 654 13.19 -9.77 9.58
C TYR A 654 13.73 -10.47 10.82
N LEU A 655 13.14 -11.60 11.19
CA LEU A 655 13.60 -12.36 12.35
C LEU A 655 15.04 -12.87 12.19
N GLU A 656 15.44 -13.27 10.99
CA GLU A 656 16.82 -13.65 10.69
C GLU A 656 17.77 -12.46 10.81
N ASN A 657 17.41 -11.29 10.27
CA ASN A 657 18.20 -10.08 10.43
C ASN A 657 18.34 -9.68 11.91
N PHE A 658 17.25 -9.71 12.70
CA PHE A 658 17.31 -9.38 14.13
C PHE A 658 18.18 -10.36 14.94
N LEU A 659 18.14 -11.64 14.57
CA LEU A 659 19.03 -12.64 15.15
C LEU A 659 20.49 -12.35 14.82
N ASP A 660 20.80 -12.06 13.55
CA ASP A 660 22.15 -11.74 13.08
C ASP A 660 22.69 -10.47 13.76
N GLU A 661 21.86 -9.42 13.88
CA GLU A 661 22.21 -8.18 14.58
C GLU A 661 22.54 -8.44 16.06
N ASN A 662 21.72 -9.25 16.75
CA ASN A 662 21.99 -9.59 18.15
C ASN A 662 23.26 -10.45 18.29
N VAL A 663 23.45 -11.45 17.43
CA VAL A 663 24.67 -12.28 17.41
C VAL A 663 25.91 -11.42 17.14
N ALA A 664 25.80 -10.35 16.35
CA ALA A 664 26.92 -9.43 16.13
C ALA A 664 27.36 -8.71 17.41
N THR A 665 26.48 -8.54 18.39
CA THR A 665 26.82 -7.90 19.70
C THR A 665 27.56 -8.84 20.66
N LEU A 666 27.61 -10.16 20.39
CA LEU A 666 28.20 -11.15 21.28
C LEU A 666 29.72 -11.10 21.23
N SER A 667 30.36 -11.15 22.39
CA SER A 667 31.79 -11.41 22.52
C SER A 667 32.16 -12.84 22.07
N ALA A 668 33.45 -13.12 21.81
CA ALA A 668 33.90 -14.46 21.43
C ALA A 668 33.54 -15.53 22.49
N ALA A 669 33.65 -15.19 23.78
CA ALA A 669 33.29 -16.09 24.88
C ALA A 669 31.78 -16.40 24.90
N GLU A 670 30.94 -15.39 24.77
CA GLU A 670 29.47 -15.56 24.68
C GLU A 670 29.08 -16.42 23.48
N ARG A 671 29.69 -16.19 22.32
CA ARG A 671 29.42 -17.00 21.10
C ARG A 671 29.76 -18.48 21.33
N GLN A 672 30.85 -18.79 22.04
CA GLN A 672 31.22 -20.16 22.38
C GLN A 672 30.20 -20.81 23.31
N GLU A 673 29.76 -20.10 24.34
CA GLU A 673 28.79 -20.61 25.31
C GLU A 673 27.40 -20.78 24.73
N LEU A 674 27.01 -19.86 23.82
CA LEU A 674 25.69 -19.83 23.19
C LEU A 674 25.64 -20.58 21.84
N ALA A 675 26.69 -21.35 21.49
CA ALA A 675 26.82 -22.01 20.18
C ALA A 675 25.58 -22.85 19.76
N LEU A 676 24.86 -23.42 20.74
CA LEU A 676 23.65 -24.22 20.49
C LEU A 676 22.44 -23.38 20.04
N TYR A 677 22.46 -22.08 20.29
CA TYR A 677 21.40 -21.13 19.96
C TYR A 677 21.69 -20.37 18.67
N LEU A 678 22.91 -20.45 18.16
CA LEU A 678 23.31 -19.70 16.97
C LEU A 678 22.79 -20.36 15.68
N PRO A 679 22.54 -19.58 14.63
CA PRO A 679 22.13 -20.10 13.33
C PRO A 679 23.12 -21.14 12.80
N LYS A 680 22.61 -22.25 12.28
CA LYS A 680 23.42 -23.21 11.54
C LYS A 680 23.49 -22.79 10.08
N PRO A 681 24.62 -22.92 9.41
CA PRO A 681 24.68 -22.68 7.97
C PRO A 681 23.66 -23.58 7.25
N PRO A 682 22.97 -23.09 6.22
CA PRO A 682 22.02 -23.88 5.46
C PRO A 682 22.74 -25.13 4.88
N PRO A 683 22.03 -26.28 4.80
CA PRO A 683 22.59 -27.47 4.17
C PRO A 683 22.92 -27.19 2.70
N ALA A 684 24.07 -27.68 2.24
CA ALA A 684 24.62 -27.41 0.92
C ALA A 684 23.87 -28.05 -0.27
N ASP A 685 22.75 -28.70 -0.06
CA ASP A 685 22.07 -29.55 -1.06
C ASP A 685 20.72 -29.03 -1.50
N ALA A 686 20.72 -28.15 -2.51
CA ALA A 686 19.63 -28.05 -3.45
C ALA A 686 20.13 -28.53 -4.83
N THR A 687 20.11 -29.85 -5.06
CA THR A 687 20.44 -30.42 -6.36
C THR A 687 19.33 -30.04 -7.36
N PRO A 688 19.66 -29.46 -8.52
CA PRO A 688 18.68 -29.25 -9.60
C PRO A 688 18.06 -30.60 -10.01
N SER A 689 16.76 -30.61 -10.30
CA SER A 689 16.10 -31.81 -10.81
C SER A 689 16.83 -32.30 -12.08
N GLY A 690 17.20 -33.59 -12.15
CA GLY A 690 17.86 -34.17 -13.32
C GLY A 690 16.92 -34.35 -14.52
N ARG A 691 15.98 -33.46 -14.76
CA ARG A 691 15.04 -33.46 -15.90
C ARG A 691 15.79 -33.18 -17.20
N GLN A 692 15.40 -33.90 -18.25
CA GLN A 692 15.95 -33.66 -19.59
C GLN A 692 15.26 -32.49 -20.26
N PHE A 693 16.02 -31.74 -21.05
CA PHE A 693 15.50 -30.67 -21.90
C PHE A 693 14.46 -31.20 -22.88
N VAL A 694 13.30 -30.53 -23.01
CA VAL A 694 12.23 -30.88 -23.94
C VAL A 694 12.20 -29.90 -25.12
N LYS A 695 12.02 -28.60 -24.87
CA LYS A 695 11.90 -27.59 -25.90
C LYS A 695 12.07 -26.19 -25.30
N HIS A 696 12.63 -25.25 -26.06
CA HIS A 696 12.47 -23.83 -25.72
C HIS A 696 11.05 -23.38 -26.04
N TRP A 697 10.25 -23.19 -25.00
CA TRP A 697 8.85 -22.77 -25.12
C TRP A 697 8.74 -21.27 -25.31
N ARG A 698 7.83 -20.84 -26.19
CA ARG A 698 7.46 -19.44 -26.42
C ARG A 698 5.94 -19.30 -26.31
N MET A 699 5.43 -18.08 -26.07
CA MET A 699 3.99 -17.81 -26.04
C MET A 699 3.28 -18.36 -27.27
N ALA A 700 3.78 -18.10 -28.49
CA ALA A 700 3.20 -18.60 -29.75
C ALA A 700 3.07 -20.13 -29.86
N ASP A 701 3.85 -20.89 -29.06
CA ASP A 701 3.76 -22.36 -29.05
C ASP A 701 2.60 -22.86 -28.16
N LEU A 702 2.18 -22.09 -27.16
CA LEU A 702 1.23 -22.47 -26.10
C LEU A 702 -0.09 -21.69 -26.19
N GLU A 703 -0.07 -20.46 -26.68
CA GLU A 703 -1.24 -19.59 -26.80
C GLU A 703 -2.44 -20.21 -27.52
N PRO A 704 -2.28 -21.01 -28.62
CA PRO A 704 -3.42 -21.67 -29.27
C PRO A 704 -4.18 -22.65 -28.38
N ASP A 705 -3.54 -23.19 -27.36
CA ASP A 705 -4.07 -24.21 -26.46
C ASP A 705 -4.50 -23.69 -25.08
N LEU A 706 -4.46 -22.36 -24.87
CA LEU A 706 -4.90 -21.72 -23.62
C LEU A 706 -6.34 -22.09 -23.22
N GLY A 707 -7.24 -22.19 -24.17
CA GLY A 707 -8.63 -22.65 -23.93
C GLY A 707 -8.73 -24.06 -23.36
N MET A 708 -7.65 -24.86 -23.43
CA MET A 708 -7.57 -26.19 -22.83
C MET A 708 -7.32 -26.17 -21.33
N LEU A 709 -7.01 -25.00 -20.72
CA LEU A 709 -6.82 -24.86 -19.25
C LEU A 709 -8.05 -25.31 -18.44
N GLN A 710 -9.24 -25.18 -18.99
CA GLN A 710 -10.50 -25.54 -18.34
C GLN A 710 -10.77 -27.06 -18.35
N TRP A 711 -10.00 -27.87 -19.11
CA TRP A 711 -10.30 -29.27 -19.31
C TRP A 711 -9.31 -30.20 -18.62
N ARG A 712 -9.82 -30.95 -17.61
CA ARG A 712 -9.16 -32.09 -16.94
C ARG A 712 -7.71 -31.85 -16.48
N ARG A 713 -7.43 -30.70 -15.88
CA ARG A 713 -6.09 -30.39 -15.31
C ARG A 713 -5.93 -30.92 -13.90
N SER A 714 -4.73 -31.34 -13.57
CA SER A 714 -4.43 -31.90 -12.25
C SER A 714 -3.67 -30.90 -11.38
N ARG A 715 -4.37 -30.22 -10.48
CA ARG A 715 -3.76 -29.34 -9.46
C ARG A 715 -2.70 -30.08 -8.64
N ALA A 716 -2.92 -31.37 -8.34
CA ALA A 716 -1.95 -32.17 -7.59
C ALA A 716 -0.65 -32.38 -8.38
N ARG A 717 -0.73 -32.61 -9.71
CA ARG A 717 0.46 -32.66 -10.56
C ARG A 717 1.09 -31.31 -10.69
N GLY A 718 0.32 -30.23 -10.90
CA GLY A 718 0.82 -28.85 -10.94
C GLY A 718 1.62 -28.49 -9.70
N ARG A 719 1.16 -28.88 -8.50
CA ARG A 719 1.90 -28.71 -7.24
C ARG A 719 3.25 -29.45 -7.25
N ASN A 720 3.30 -30.65 -7.78
CA ASN A 720 4.55 -31.40 -7.89
C ASN A 720 5.51 -30.73 -8.89
N ILE A 721 4.97 -30.27 -10.04
CA ILE A 721 5.74 -29.57 -11.07
C ILE A 721 6.29 -28.26 -10.53
N PHE A 722 5.53 -27.49 -9.74
CA PHE A 722 5.99 -26.29 -9.06
C PHE A 722 7.28 -26.53 -8.23
N ARG A 723 7.37 -27.70 -7.59
CA ARG A 723 8.57 -28.11 -6.85
C ARG A 723 9.70 -28.57 -7.78
N GLU A 724 9.38 -29.39 -8.77
CA GLU A 724 10.35 -30.00 -9.69
C GLU A 724 10.94 -28.98 -10.67
N ALA A 725 10.15 -27.98 -11.09
CA ALA A 725 10.62 -26.83 -11.88
C ALA A 725 11.32 -25.75 -11.03
N THR A 726 11.63 -26.07 -9.76
CA THR A 726 12.34 -25.20 -8.82
C THR A 726 11.67 -23.86 -8.47
N CYS A 727 10.42 -23.62 -8.85
CA CYS A 727 9.68 -22.40 -8.54
C CYS A 727 9.66 -22.11 -7.04
N GLN A 728 9.53 -23.17 -6.21
CA GLN A 728 9.51 -23.08 -4.75
C GLN A 728 10.82 -22.56 -4.12
N LEU A 729 11.94 -22.49 -4.85
CA LEU A 729 13.19 -21.93 -4.30
C LEU A 729 13.07 -20.41 -4.09
N CYS A 730 12.29 -19.76 -4.96
CA CYS A 730 12.12 -18.33 -4.96
C CYS A 730 10.73 -17.88 -4.49
N HIS A 731 9.68 -18.65 -4.83
CA HIS A 731 8.30 -18.27 -4.61
C HIS A 731 7.64 -19.08 -3.49
N ARG A 732 6.88 -18.39 -2.66
CA ARG A 732 5.93 -19.01 -1.74
C ARG A 732 4.60 -19.22 -2.46
N PHE A 733 3.98 -20.37 -2.22
CA PHE A 733 2.63 -20.68 -2.64
C PHE A 733 1.94 -21.49 -1.54
N ASP A 734 0.77 -21.03 -1.10
CA ASP A 734 -0.02 -21.65 -0.03
C ASP A 734 0.82 -21.94 1.24
N GLY A 735 1.59 -20.95 1.66
CA GLY A 735 2.44 -21.00 2.84
C GLY A 735 3.76 -21.79 2.70
N LEU A 736 4.03 -22.42 1.55
CA LEU A 736 5.21 -23.24 1.33
C LEU A 736 6.11 -22.65 0.23
N GLY A 737 7.42 -22.64 0.46
CA GLY A 737 8.42 -22.23 -0.52
C GLY A 737 9.26 -21.02 -0.11
N GLY A 738 10.07 -20.51 -1.06
CA GLY A 738 11.02 -19.45 -0.86
C GLY A 738 10.39 -18.06 -0.75
N LEU A 739 11.21 -17.09 -0.34
CA LEU A 739 10.79 -15.72 -0.01
C LEU A 739 11.50 -14.67 -0.87
N VAL A 740 12.25 -15.11 -1.89
CA VAL A 740 13.02 -14.23 -2.79
C VAL A 740 12.15 -13.49 -3.78
N GLY A 741 11.23 -14.22 -4.40
CA GLY A 741 10.24 -13.72 -5.34
C GLY A 741 8.91 -13.32 -4.67
N PRO A 742 7.91 -12.88 -5.44
CA PRO A 742 6.57 -12.63 -4.93
C PRO A 742 5.91 -13.89 -4.35
N ASP A 743 5.06 -13.68 -3.36
CA ASP A 743 4.12 -14.70 -2.90
C ASP A 743 3.04 -14.90 -3.96
N LEU A 744 2.90 -16.13 -4.43
CA LEU A 744 1.95 -16.50 -5.47
C LEU A 744 0.62 -17.04 -4.91
N THR A 745 0.43 -17.03 -3.58
CA THR A 745 -0.77 -17.58 -2.92
C THR A 745 -2.07 -16.93 -3.40
N ALA A 746 -2.03 -15.68 -3.88
CA ALA A 746 -3.18 -14.98 -4.43
C ALA A 746 -3.01 -14.61 -5.92
N VAL A 747 -2.08 -15.24 -6.65
CA VAL A 747 -1.79 -14.84 -8.03
C VAL A 747 -3.00 -14.98 -8.95
N GLY A 748 -3.80 -16.04 -8.81
CA GLY A 748 -4.99 -16.28 -9.63
C GLY A 748 -6.15 -15.31 -9.36
N SER A 749 -6.08 -14.46 -8.31
CA SER A 749 -7.05 -13.38 -8.12
C SER A 749 -6.72 -12.13 -8.94
N ARG A 750 -5.45 -12.00 -9.39
CA ARG A 750 -4.91 -10.82 -10.07
C ARG A 750 -4.56 -11.07 -11.52
N MET A 751 -4.23 -12.31 -11.89
CA MET A 751 -3.70 -12.66 -13.20
C MET A 751 -4.47 -13.85 -13.77
N ALA A 752 -4.80 -13.78 -15.05
CA ALA A 752 -5.32 -14.92 -15.81
C ALA A 752 -4.20 -15.92 -16.13
N GLY A 753 -4.57 -17.13 -16.55
CA GLY A 753 -3.58 -18.16 -16.88
C GLY A 753 -2.58 -17.75 -17.94
N ARG A 754 -3.02 -16.93 -18.92
CA ARG A 754 -2.17 -16.35 -19.96
C ARG A 754 -1.08 -15.44 -19.37
N ASP A 755 -1.47 -14.52 -18.47
CA ASP A 755 -0.54 -13.57 -17.85
C ASP A 755 0.49 -14.29 -16.97
N ILE A 756 0.03 -15.33 -16.24
CA ILE A 756 0.89 -16.18 -15.44
C ILE A 756 1.91 -16.89 -16.35
N LEU A 757 1.46 -17.46 -17.46
CA LEU A 757 2.31 -18.14 -18.43
C LEU A 757 3.33 -17.17 -19.05
N GLU A 758 2.88 -16.00 -19.51
CA GLU A 758 3.74 -14.96 -20.08
C GLU A 758 4.80 -14.50 -19.08
N SER A 759 4.42 -14.29 -17.81
CA SER A 759 5.34 -13.88 -16.75
C SER A 759 6.44 -14.93 -16.45
N ILE A 760 6.17 -16.20 -16.73
CA ILE A 760 7.17 -17.28 -16.58
C ILE A 760 8.08 -17.36 -17.82
N LEU A 761 7.52 -17.22 -19.01
CA LEU A 761 8.26 -17.32 -20.28
C LEU A 761 9.08 -16.06 -20.58
N GLU A 762 8.54 -14.89 -20.24
CA GLU A 762 9.13 -13.56 -20.54
C GLU A 762 9.27 -12.74 -19.24
N PRO A 763 10.03 -13.21 -18.21
CA PRO A 763 10.03 -12.62 -16.88
C PRO A 763 10.58 -11.19 -16.81
N SER A 764 11.26 -10.74 -17.86
CA SER A 764 11.78 -9.37 -17.96
C SER A 764 10.84 -8.41 -18.71
N LYS A 765 9.71 -8.90 -19.26
CA LYS A 765 8.77 -8.08 -20.05
C LYS A 765 8.00 -7.09 -19.17
N VAL A 766 7.48 -7.55 -18.03
CA VAL A 766 6.82 -6.73 -17.02
C VAL A 766 7.47 -7.06 -15.68
N LEU A 767 8.36 -6.20 -15.24
CA LEU A 767 9.13 -6.41 -14.01
C LEU A 767 8.76 -5.34 -12.98
N PRO A 768 8.00 -5.68 -11.93
CA PRO A 768 7.69 -4.77 -10.84
C PRO A 768 8.98 -4.27 -10.18
N GLU A 769 9.10 -2.97 -9.97
CA GLU A 769 10.32 -2.32 -9.53
C GLU A 769 10.83 -2.84 -8.18
N GLN A 770 9.93 -3.26 -7.30
CA GLN A 770 10.27 -3.87 -6.00
C GLN A 770 11.04 -5.19 -6.11
N TYR A 771 11.05 -5.84 -7.28
CA TYR A 771 11.79 -7.06 -7.55
C TYR A 771 13.01 -6.84 -8.45
N GLN A 772 13.24 -5.61 -8.92
CA GLN A 772 14.40 -5.27 -9.73
C GLN A 772 15.67 -5.29 -8.89
N ASN A 773 16.73 -5.79 -9.48
CA ASN A 773 18.08 -5.64 -8.95
C ASN A 773 18.63 -4.23 -9.23
N THR A 774 19.59 -3.81 -8.42
CA THR A 774 20.41 -2.63 -8.69
C THR A 774 21.67 -3.06 -9.41
N LEU A 775 22.00 -2.38 -10.50
CA LEU A 775 23.26 -2.50 -11.22
C LEU A 775 24.19 -1.36 -10.78
N LEU A 776 25.31 -1.71 -10.18
CA LEU A 776 26.33 -0.79 -9.76
C LEU A 776 27.54 -0.91 -10.69
N THR A 777 28.00 0.22 -11.25
CA THR A 777 29.28 0.31 -11.91
C THR A 777 30.26 0.98 -10.96
N LEU A 778 31.34 0.31 -10.63
CA LEU A 778 32.38 0.84 -9.76
C LEU A 778 33.40 1.65 -10.55
N ARG A 779 34.18 2.49 -9.86
CA ARG A 779 35.22 3.32 -10.48
C ARG A 779 36.40 2.53 -11.03
N ASP A 780 36.65 1.31 -10.53
CA ASP A 780 37.61 0.38 -11.07
C ASP A 780 37.18 -0.36 -12.34
N GLY A 781 35.92 -0.14 -12.78
CA GLY A 781 35.29 -0.74 -13.95
C GLY A 781 34.53 -2.01 -13.67
N ASN A 782 34.54 -2.53 -12.46
CA ASN A 782 33.74 -3.69 -12.10
C ASN A 782 32.24 -3.34 -12.10
N VAL A 783 31.41 -4.31 -12.50
CA VAL A 783 29.95 -4.19 -12.49
C VAL A 783 29.41 -5.25 -11.53
N LEU A 784 28.62 -4.81 -10.56
CA LEU A 784 27.94 -5.66 -9.60
C LEU A 784 26.44 -5.52 -9.78
N GLU A 785 25.72 -6.63 -9.70
CA GLU A 785 24.27 -6.67 -9.75
C GLU A 785 23.73 -7.41 -8.52
N GLY A 786 22.67 -6.87 -7.94
CA GLY A 786 22.04 -7.46 -6.77
C GLY A 786 21.00 -6.52 -6.16
N ARG A 787 20.47 -6.91 -5.02
CA ARG A 787 19.53 -6.11 -4.26
C ARG A 787 20.25 -5.32 -3.18
N VAL A 788 20.02 -4.01 -3.10
CA VAL A 788 20.53 -3.20 -1.98
C VAL A 788 19.72 -3.55 -0.74
N VAL A 789 20.38 -3.99 0.33
CA VAL A 789 19.74 -4.44 1.58
C VAL A 789 20.09 -3.59 2.79
N GLU A 790 21.18 -2.81 2.69
CA GLU A 790 21.55 -1.79 3.68
C GLU A 790 22.16 -0.59 2.94
N GLU A 791 21.86 0.60 3.41
CA GLU A 791 22.46 1.83 2.89
C GLU A 791 22.56 2.88 3.99
N ASN A 792 23.69 3.55 4.08
CA ASN A 792 23.91 4.72 4.94
C ASN A 792 24.73 5.77 4.18
N GLU A 793 25.15 6.84 4.86
CA GLU A 793 25.90 7.93 4.24
C GLU A 793 27.22 7.50 3.58
N ARG A 794 27.87 6.42 4.06
CA ARG A 794 29.23 6.02 3.66
C ARG A 794 29.27 4.78 2.79
N ARG A 795 28.34 3.83 2.99
CA ARG A 795 28.36 2.52 2.33
C ARG A 795 26.96 2.04 1.95
N LEU A 796 26.92 1.07 1.05
CA LEU A 796 25.78 0.23 0.77
C LEU A 796 26.18 -1.24 0.82
N VAL A 797 25.23 -2.11 1.12
CA VAL A 797 25.41 -3.57 1.07
C VAL A 797 24.52 -4.12 -0.03
N LEU A 798 25.13 -4.81 -0.98
CA LEU A 798 24.48 -5.43 -2.11
C LEU A 798 24.37 -6.93 -1.89
N MET A 799 23.15 -7.48 -1.92
CA MET A 799 22.93 -8.92 -1.93
C MET A 799 23.00 -9.42 -3.37
N THR A 800 24.11 -10.07 -3.73
CA THR A 800 24.42 -10.50 -5.09
C THR A 800 23.87 -11.89 -5.41
N ASP A 801 23.60 -12.72 -4.41
CA ASP A 801 22.89 -13.99 -4.53
C ASP A 801 21.74 -13.99 -3.53
N LEU A 802 20.51 -13.95 -4.04
CA LEU A 802 19.29 -13.84 -3.23
C LEU A 802 18.94 -15.17 -2.53
N ILE A 803 19.37 -16.32 -3.07
CA ILE A 803 19.12 -17.64 -2.49
C ILE A 803 20.18 -17.97 -1.43
N ALA A 804 21.46 -17.82 -1.78
CA ALA A 804 22.58 -18.03 -0.86
C ALA A 804 22.79 -16.84 0.11
N ARG A 805 22.07 -15.73 -0.09
CA ARG A 805 22.16 -14.48 0.70
C ARG A 805 23.58 -13.91 0.77
N SER A 806 24.33 -14.04 -0.32
CA SER A 806 25.70 -13.51 -0.41
C SER A 806 25.67 -12.00 -0.43
N ARG A 807 26.39 -11.36 0.50
CA ARG A 807 26.43 -9.89 0.68
C ARG A 807 27.80 -9.34 0.33
N VAL A 808 27.83 -8.19 -0.36
CA VAL A 808 29.04 -7.44 -0.70
C VAL A 808 28.88 -6.01 -0.17
N GLU A 809 29.82 -5.59 0.68
CA GLU A 809 29.87 -4.21 1.16
C GLU A 809 30.63 -3.34 0.14
N ILE A 810 30.06 -2.18 -0.19
CA ILE A 810 30.59 -1.25 -1.20
C ILE A 810 30.59 0.16 -0.59
N LEU A 811 31.74 0.83 -0.66
CA LEU A 811 31.82 2.22 -0.23
C LEU A 811 31.19 3.14 -1.30
N LYS A 812 30.36 4.08 -0.90
CA LYS A 812 29.70 5.01 -1.84
C LYS A 812 30.67 5.80 -2.72
N PRO A 813 31.86 6.25 -2.24
CA PRO A 813 32.84 6.89 -3.12
C PRO A 813 33.36 6.01 -4.26
N ASP A 814 33.30 4.67 -4.14
CA ASP A 814 33.76 3.74 -5.17
C ASP A 814 32.69 3.52 -6.26
N VAL A 815 31.46 3.96 -6.02
CA VAL A 815 30.37 3.85 -6.99
C VAL A 815 30.50 4.96 -8.05
N LYS A 816 30.59 4.56 -9.31
CA LYS A 816 30.59 5.47 -10.47
C LYS A 816 29.17 5.77 -10.96
N SER A 817 28.33 4.73 -11.02
CA SER A 817 26.91 4.89 -11.41
C SER A 817 26.05 3.80 -10.78
N ARG A 818 24.78 4.12 -10.55
CA ARG A 818 23.74 3.23 -10.02
C ARG A 818 22.52 3.33 -10.91
N ARG A 819 21.93 2.20 -11.28
CA ARG A 819 20.66 2.12 -12.01
C ARG A 819 19.95 0.82 -11.69
N LEU A 820 18.63 0.79 -11.89
CA LEU A 820 17.85 -0.43 -11.81
C LEU A 820 18.15 -1.34 -13.02
N SER A 821 18.23 -2.65 -12.76
CA SER A 821 18.38 -3.67 -13.80
C SER A 821 17.04 -3.82 -14.55
N ARG A 822 17.11 -3.99 -15.84
CA ARG A 822 15.95 -4.33 -16.68
C ARG A 822 15.79 -5.84 -16.86
N ILE A 823 16.68 -6.62 -16.28
CA ILE A 823 16.67 -8.08 -16.33
C ILE A 823 16.08 -8.59 -15.02
N SER A 824 15.12 -9.48 -15.13
CA SER A 824 14.50 -10.13 -13.98
C SER A 824 15.48 -11.04 -13.25
N PRO A 825 15.49 -11.08 -11.91
CA PRO A 825 16.18 -12.12 -11.16
C PRO A 825 15.60 -13.53 -11.40
N MET A 826 14.37 -13.62 -11.90
CA MET A 826 13.76 -14.88 -12.33
C MET A 826 14.37 -15.30 -13.66
N PRO A 827 15.02 -16.47 -13.77
CA PRO A 827 15.66 -16.90 -15.01
C PRO A 827 14.64 -17.30 -16.08
N GLU A 828 14.98 -17.08 -17.33
CA GLU A 828 14.25 -17.63 -18.47
C GLU A 828 14.47 -19.15 -18.61
N GLY A 829 13.61 -19.85 -19.37
CA GLY A 829 13.76 -21.26 -19.69
C GLY A 829 13.36 -22.23 -18.59
N LEU A 830 12.72 -21.77 -17.51
CA LEU A 830 12.27 -22.64 -16.40
C LEU A 830 11.28 -23.73 -16.85
N LEU A 831 10.57 -23.52 -17.95
CA LEU A 831 9.62 -24.48 -18.52
C LEU A 831 10.25 -25.44 -19.54
N ASP A 832 11.49 -25.23 -19.96
CA ASP A 832 12.14 -25.95 -21.07
C ASP A 832 12.32 -27.47 -20.82
N ALA A 833 12.30 -27.90 -19.56
CA ALA A 833 12.35 -29.30 -19.17
C ALA A 833 10.96 -29.91 -18.89
N LEU A 834 9.88 -29.20 -19.19
CA LEU A 834 8.50 -29.64 -19.01
C LEU A 834 7.86 -29.98 -20.35
N THR A 835 7.01 -30.99 -20.35
CA THR A 835 6.09 -31.24 -21.47
C THR A 835 4.95 -30.23 -21.45
N GLU A 836 4.33 -29.97 -22.57
CA GLU A 836 3.17 -29.09 -22.69
C GLU A 836 2.06 -29.41 -21.67
N THR A 837 1.73 -30.68 -21.49
CA THR A 837 0.72 -31.12 -20.49
C THR A 837 1.11 -30.72 -19.06
N GLU A 838 2.39 -30.81 -18.73
CA GLU A 838 2.91 -30.42 -17.41
C GLU A 838 2.86 -28.90 -17.22
N ILE A 839 3.14 -28.12 -18.26
CA ILE A 839 3.00 -26.67 -18.24
C ILE A 839 1.55 -26.29 -17.90
N TRP A 840 0.59 -26.90 -18.59
CA TRP A 840 -0.82 -26.61 -18.33
C TRP A 840 -1.29 -27.03 -16.93
N ASP A 841 -0.79 -28.14 -16.39
CA ASP A 841 -1.08 -28.54 -15.01
C ASP A 841 -0.49 -27.53 -14.01
N LEU A 842 0.71 -27.00 -14.29
CA LEU A 842 1.34 -25.94 -13.48
C LEU A 842 0.53 -24.64 -13.52
N ILE A 843 0.17 -24.15 -14.70
CA ILE A 843 -0.62 -22.94 -14.85
C ILE A 843 -1.98 -23.07 -14.15
N ALA A 844 -2.68 -24.18 -14.35
CA ALA A 844 -3.95 -24.42 -13.66
C ALA A 844 -3.81 -24.50 -12.12
N TYR A 845 -2.68 -24.96 -11.63
CA TYR A 845 -2.38 -24.94 -10.19
C TYR A 845 -2.20 -23.50 -9.70
N LEU A 846 -1.40 -22.69 -10.38
CA LEU A 846 -1.15 -21.30 -10.02
C LEU A 846 -2.42 -20.44 -10.14
N GLU A 847 -3.18 -20.62 -11.22
CA GLU A 847 -4.45 -19.89 -11.44
C GLU A 847 -5.51 -20.19 -10.38
N SER A 848 -5.45 -21.37 -9.76
CA SER A 848 -6.38 -21.73 -8.69
C SER A 848 -6.16 -20.98 -7.38
N ALA A 849 -5.06 -20.27 -7.25
CA ALA A 849 -4.67 -19.56 -6.06
C ALA A 849 -5.55 -18.31 -5.82
N GLY A 850 -6.01 -18.15 -4.58
CA GLY A 850 -6.85 -17.01 -4.19
C GLY A 850 -8.29 -17.07 -4.71
N LYS A 851 -8.65 -18.07 -5.52
CA LYS A 851 -10.03 -18.31 -5.92
C LYS A 851 -10.73 -19.14 -4.84
N PRO A 852 -11.93 -18.76 -4.37
CA PRO A 852 -12.69 -19.61 -3.45
C PRO A 852 -12.87 -20.99 -4.09
N ALA A 853 -12.75 -22.05 -3.28
CA ALA A 853 -13.05 -23.39 -3.77
C ALA A 853 -14.47 -23.36 -4.35
N SER A 854 -14.60 -23.51 -5.66
CA SER A 854 -15.92 -23.65 -6.27
C SER A 854 -16.60 -24.83 -5.59
N ALA A 855 -17.75 -24.59 -4.99
CA ALA A 855 -18.59 -25.68 -4.50
C ALA A 855 -18.72 -26.67 -5.67
N ALA A 856 -18.21 -27.88 -5.50
CA ALA A 856 -18.36 -28.92 -6.49
C ALA A 856 -19.84 -29.02 -6.82
N PRO A 857 -20.23 -29.06 -8.11
CA PRO A 857 -21.63 -29.24 -8.45
C PRO A 857 -22.13 -30.49 -7.72
N GLN A 858 -23.09 -30.28 -6.80
CA GLN A 858 -23.80 -31.38 -6.19
C GLN A 858 -24.43 -32.20 -7.35
N LYS A 859 -23.97 -33.41 -7.56
CA LYS A 859 -24.63 -34.35 -8.43
C LYS A 859 -26.03 -34.58 -7.86
N ASN A 860 -27.06 -34.03 -8.52
CA ASN A 860 -28.41 -34.55 -8.45
C ASN A 860 -28.49 -35.85 -9.20
#